data_8b41d0e864084428b74bfbf95c77ff92
#
_entry.id   8b41d0e864084428b74bfbf95c77ff92
#
_cell.length_a   1.000
_cell.length_b   1.000
_cell.length_c   1.000
_cell.angle_alpha   90.00
_cell.angle_beta   90.00
_cell.angle_gamma   90.00
#
_symmetry.space_group_name_H-M   'P 1'
#
loop_
_entity.id
_entity.type
_entity.pdbx_description
1 polymer ?
#
loop_
_entity_poly.entity_id
_entity_poly.type
_entity_poly.pdbx_seq_one_letter_code
_entity_poly.pdbx_strand_id
1 'polypeptide(L)'
;MDKRKWFSFLRLVAGALIIELIICNFSSWKSLFYQNRILFEDVTVEGGTPAEEGSDGHTGRYIVPDGTLTLHIAKAEAMIHNLFFALDFSEPSPVSYTVTLTDEGNYYPYTLPEKVLMPGIKRSFYTNLYPSGKTGTIDVQFSVPAGSFVTVNGVCANARIPFLFSLGRFLLLLGFSLLFDYARHVERWQNISCGKTKKQYLITAVTILLLIGMAWALAHVNPICVTSPWPHHKQYQELVEVMAQGHLYLDTEPSEGLVGAENPYDTIYLQANGIDYLADYAYYDGKYYVYFGVVPELLLYLPTYLLTGHHIPNYAAVFLLYCGFILAVFALYREIIRRWFMRTPYFLYLMICILTVCCGNYLFVIARPDLYDTPIMAANMFTVAGLWLWIKGKYTVKTVTRRTCLFLGSLCMALVAGCRPQMLLFSFLAIPLFIGDYFPKCRLSGLQPDGLSKTTQNMAETIKDAAGICLPYLFVAAGIMYYNAARFGSPFDFGATYSLTSNDMTKRSFNLFQAVLGLWHYFLRPPVIESDFPFLQGIQIASGSYMGKLNAEYTYGGIFACNAFLWILLSAGRGRKLIKEKKLYVLSFASAIISIILGIVDVTGAGILQRYTVDMTWGIWFAAALLLLTWTEYTVEHSTLRILMLFMMAVCLLQTAYGLGVILGNGDLSVNVRTSNPQLYYYLQELVTF
;
A
#
# COMPACT_ATOMS: atom_id res chain seq x y z
N MET A 1 -2.71 -5.75 -41.46
CA MET A 1 -3.05 -6.54 -40.26
C MET A 1 -3.79 -7.80 -40.72
N ASP A 2 -3.35 -8.98 -40.26
CA ASP A 2 -3.92 -10.28 -40.68
C ASP A 2 -5.40 -10.36 -40.27
N LYS A 3 -6.31 -10.73 -41.19
CA LYS A 3 -7.75 -10.84 -40.94
C LYS A 3 -8.06 -11.70 -39.69
N ARG A 4 -7.29 -12.74 -39.41
CA ARG A 4 -7.46 -13.61 -38.23
C ARG A 4 -7.16 -12.86 -36.91
N LYS A 5 -6.15 -11.99 -36.88
CA LYS A 5 -5.79 -11.19 -35.70
C LYS A 5 -6.85 -10.11 -35.39
N TRP A 6 -7.42 -9.52 -36.45
CA TRP A 6 -8.52 -8.58 -36.34
C TRP A 6 -9.78 -9.22 -35.75
N PHE A 7 -10.13 -10.43 -36.25
CA PHE A 7 -11.26 -11.19 -35.71
C PHE A 7 -11.09 -11.62 -34.26
N SER A 8 -9.88 -11.98 -33.83
CA SER A 8 -9.57 -12.29 -32.44
C SER A 8 -9.72 -11.06 -31.56
N PHE A 9 -9.20 -9.92 -31.97
CA PHE A 9 -9.36 -8.65 -31.25
C PHE A 9 -10.83 -8.24 -31.10
N LEU A 10 -11.61 -8.31 -32.18
CA LEU A 10 -13.05 -8.00 -32.13
C LEU A 10 -13.81 -8.91 -31.15
N ARG A 11 -13.45 -10.19 -31.04
CA ARG A 11 -14.07 -11.11 -30.06
C ARG A 11 -13.76 -10.70 -28.62
N LEU A 12 -12.55 -10.24 -28.35
CA LEU A 12 -12.17 -9.77 -27.00
C LEU A 12 -12.89 -8.48 -26.64
N VAL A 13 -12.99 -7.53 -27.60
CA VAL A 13 -13.78 -6.30 -27.44
C VAL A 13 -15.24 -6.62 -27.18
N ALA A 14 -15.83 -7.53 -28.00
CA ALA A 14 -17.22 -7.95 -27.82
C ALA A 14 -17.45 -8.64 -26.46
N GLY A 15 -16.54 -9.50 -26.04
CA GLY A 15 -16.61 -10.16 -24.73
C GLY A 15 -16.55 -9.15 -23.56
N ALA A 16 -15.62 -8.21 -23.60
CA ALA A 16 -15.52 -7.16 -22.60
C ALA A 16 -16.77 -6.28 -22.59
N LEU A 17 -17.34 -5.97 -23.77
CA LEU A 17 -18.56 -5.19 -23.91
C LEU A 17 -19.79 -5.93 -23.38
N ILE A 18 -19.90 -7.23 -23.61
CA ILE A 18 -20.99 -8.08 -23.07
C ILE A 18 -20.91 -8.10 -21.54
N ILE A 19 -19.72 -8.28 -20.96
CA ILE A 19 -19.55 -8.26 -19.51
C ILE A 19 -19.97 -6.90 -18.94
N GLU A 20 -19.50 -5.80 -19.54
CA GLU A 20 -19.84 -4.44 -19.10
C GLU A 20 -21.34 -4.14 -19.22
N LEU A 21 -21.96 -4.49 -20.36
CA LEU A 21 -23.37 -4.17 -20.62
C LEU A 21 -24.33 -5.09 -19.86
N ILE A 22 -24.01 -6.37 -19.70
CA ILE A 22 -24.95 -7.36 -19.14
C ILE A 22 -24.62 -7.63 -17.66
N ILE A 23 -23.40 -8.08 -17.36
CA ILE A 23 -23.04 -8.53 -16.00
C ILE A 23 -22.95 -7.33 -15.06
N CYS A 24 -22.17 -6.31 -15.43
CA CYS A 24 -22.00 -5.11 -14.61
C CYS A 24 -23.24 -4.21 -14.52
N ASN A 25 -24.30 -4.53 -15.24
CA ASN A 25 -25.59 -3.84 -15.19
C ASN A 25 -26.75 -4.80 -14.89
N PHE A 26 -26.46 -5.93 -14.23
CA PHE A 26 -27.47 -6.95 -13.95
C PHE A 26 -28.65 -6.39 -13.16
N SER A 27 -28.43 -5.57 -12.13
CA SER A 27 -29.47 -4.91 -11.34
C SER A 27 -30.36 -4.01 -12.19
N SER A 28 -29.79 -3.28 -13.16
CA SER A 28 -30.56 -2.45 -14.07
C SER A 28 -31.47 -3.29 -14.97
N TRP A 29 -30.93 -4.38 -15.54
CA TRP A 29 -31.72 -5.30 -16.36
C TRP A 29 -32.82 -6.00 -15.55
N LYS A 30 -32.50 -6.49 -14.33
CA LYS A 30 -33.47 -7.10 -13.41
C LYS A 30 -34.60 -6.12 -13.09
N SER A 31 -34.30 -4.84 -12.86
CA SER A 31 -35.31 -3.83 -12.53
C SER A 31 -36.32 -3.54 -13.65
N LEU A 32 -36.02 -3.91 -14.93
CA LEU A 32 -36.98 -3.80 -16.02
C LEU A 32 -38.15 -4.79 -15.90
N PHE A 33 -37.94 -5.90 -15.18
CA PHE A 33 -38.95 -6.94 -14.99
C PHE A 33 -39.74 -6.76 -13.68
N TYR A 34 -39.46 -5.71 -12.91
CA TYR A 34 -40.26 -5.41 -11.72
C TYR A 34 -41.65 -4.97 -12.12
N GLN A 35 -42.63 -5.65 -11.56
CA GLN A 35 -44.05 -5.31 -11.79
C GLN A 35 -44.46 -4.26 -10.75
N ASN A 36 -45.44 -3.42 -11.12
CA ASN A 36 -46.09 -2.45 -10.25
C ASN A 36 -45.11 -1.46 -9.56
N ARG A 37 -44.66 -0.48 -10.33
CA ARG A 37 -43.99 0.69 -9.73
C ARG A 37 -45.02 1.43 -8.87
N ILE A 38 -44.69 1.60 -7.57
CA ILE A 38 -45.54 2.23 -6.58
C ILE A 38 -44.87 3.53 -6.18
N LEU A 39 -45.58 4.65 -6.35
CA LEU A 39 -45.25 5.90 -5.68
C LEU A 39 -46.03 5.92 -4.36
N PHE A 40 -45.37 6.05 -3.24
CA PHE A 40 -46.02 6.16 -1.94
C PHE A 40 -46.52 7.59 -1.77
N GLU A 41 -47.84 7.75 -1.70
CA GLU A 41 -48.48 9.04 -1.47
C GLU A 41 -48.56 9.37 0.03
N ASP A 42 -48.67 8.35 0.90
CA ASP A 42 -48.79 8.50 2.37
C ASP A 42 -47.41 8.24 3.05
N VAL A 43 -46.42 9.11 2.80
CA VAL A 43 -45.13 9.07 3.49
C VAL A 43 -45.14 10.11 4.61
N THR A 44 -45.12 9.67 5.87
CA THR A 44 -44.99 10.60 7.00
C THR A 44 -43.52 10.85 7.34
N VAL A 45 -43.18 12.11 7.57
CA VAL A 45 -41.82 12.54 7.89
C VAL A 45 -41.72 12.90 9.37
N GLU A 46 -40.83 12.24 10.09
CA GLU A 46 -40.56 12.49 11.51
C GLU A 46 -39.10 12.94 11.71
N GLY A 47 -38.86 13.79 12.72
CA GLY A 47 -37.52 14.31 13.02
C GLY A 47 -37.09 15.53 12.20
N GLY A 48 -37.94 15.98 11.27
CA GLY A 48 -37.74 17.21 10.50
C GLY A 48 -38.81 18.25 10.79
N THR A 49 -38.42 19.54 10.90
CA THR A 49 -39.35 20.67 10.95
C THR A 49 -39.54 21.21 9.53
N PRO A 50 -40.81 21.32 9.03
CA PRO A 50 -41.05 21.86 7.70
C PRO A 50 -40.53 23.30 7.57
N ALA A 51 -39.69 23.52 6.55
CA ALA A 51 -39.21 24.88 6.18
C ALA A 51 -40.06 25.49 5.07
N GLU A 52 -40.57 24.65 4.15
CA GLU A 52 -41.51 24.98 3.09
C GLU A 52 -42.41 23.78 2.87
N GLU A 53 -43.74 23.94 2.90
CA GLU A 53 -44.68 22.89 2.59
C GLU A 53 -44.88 22.75 1.09
N GLY A 54 -44.80 21.53 0.58
CA GLY A 54 -45.25 21.20 -0.78
C GLY A 54 -46.76 21.27 -0.91
N SER A 55 -47.27 21.43 -2.13
CA SER A 55 -48.70 21.56 -2.43
C SER A 55 -49.57 20.38 -2.01
N ASP A 56 -48.96 19.20 -1.75
CA ASP A 56 -49.60 17.94 -1.40
C ASP A 56 -49.36 17.45 0.05
N GLY A 57 -48.64 18.25 0.86
CA GLY A 57 -48.40 17.96 2.31
C GLY A 57 -47.43 16.81 2.58
N HIS A 58 -46.96 16.10 1.55
CA HIS A 58 -46.07 14.92 1.66
C HIS A 58 -44.68 15.16 1.03
N THR A 59 -44.59 16.21 0.22
CA THR A 59 -43.34 16.70 -0.37
C THR A 59 -42.99 18.03 0.26
N GLY A 60 -41.74 18.24 0.68
CA GLY A 60 -41.36 19.48 1.34
C GLY A 60 -39.87 19.55 1.66
N ARG A 61 -39.48 20.76 2.06
CA ARG A 61 -38.13 21.04 2.57
C ARG A 61 -38.15 21.01 4.08
N TYR A 62 -37.33 20.19 4.69
CA TYR A 62 -37.24 20.00 6.12
C TYR A 62 -35.90 20.44 6.67
N ILE A 63 -35.90 21.10 7.83
CA ILE A 63 -34.70 21.29 8.65
C ILE A 63 -34.65 20.13 9.63
N VAL A 64 -33.50 19.47 9.75
CA VAL A 64 -33.29 18.30 10.62
C VAL A 64 -32.45 18.74 11.84
N PRO A 65 -33.09 19.18 12.97
CA PRO A 65 -32.37 19.75 14.10
C PRO A 65 -31.43 18.75 14.78
N ASP A 66 -31.91 17.53 15.00
CA ASP A 66 -31.21 16.49 15.77
C ASP A 66 -30.40 15.52 14.88
N GLY A 67 -30.30 15.81 13.58
CA GLY A 67 -29.52 15.01 12.63
C GLY A 67 -30.17 13.67 12.25
N THR A 68 -31.43 13.42 12.64
CA THR A 68 -32.16 12.19 12.31
C THR A 68 -33.48 12.51 11.61
N LEU A 69 -33.66 11.98 10.40
CA LEU A 69 -34.89 12.10 9.63
C LEU A 69 -35.45 10.70 9.36
N THR A 70 -36.70 10.44 9.73
CA THR A 70 -37.36 9.16 9.49
C THR A 70 -38.51 9.30 8.52
N LEU A 71 -38.57 8.45 7.50
CA LEU A 71 -39.69 8.34 6.58
C LEU A 71 -40.48 7.06 6.92
N HIS A 72 -41.75 7.23 7.28
CA HIS A 72 -42.65 6.13 7.61
C HIS A 72 -43.63 5.84 6.46
N ILE A 73 -43.70 4.59 6.02
CA ILE A 73 -44.64 4.07 5.03
C ILE A 73 -45.51 3.02 5.78
N ALA A 74 -46.69 3.41 6.15
CA ALA A 74 -47.57 2.62 7.04
C ALA A 74 -48.12 1.36 6.38
N LYS A 75 -48.39 1.36 5.06
CA LYS A 75 -48.97 0.23 4.31
C LYS A 75 -48.35 0.15 2.92
N ALA A 76 -47.44 -0.78 2.73
CA ALA A 76 -46.91 -1.07 1.39
C ALA A 76 -47.77 -2.12 0.66
N GLU A 77 -48.23 -3.18 1.34
CA GLU A 77 -49.12 -4.29 0.90
C GLU A 77 -48.77 -4.86 -0.50
N ALA A 78 -47.50 -4.79 -0.87
CA ALA A 78 -47.00 -5.19 -2.19
C ALA A 78 -45.68 -5.94 -2.10
N MET A 79 -45.35 -6.68 -3.16
CA MET A 79 -44.01 -7.25 -3.35
C MET A 79 -43.04 -6.15 -3.75
N ILE A 80 -42.15 -5.79 -2.87
CA ILE A 80 -41.14 -4.71 -3.11
C ILE A 80 -39.77 -5.31 -3.34
N HIS A 81 -39.17 -5.03 -4.47
CA HIS A 81 -37.83 -5.50 -4.83
C HIS A 81 -36.74 -4.43 -4.62
N ASN A 82 -37.11 -3.16 -4.72
CA ASN A 82 -36.24 -2.03 -4.38
C ASN A 82 -37.06 -0.81 -3.95
N LEU A 83 -36.35 0.09 -3.25
CA LEU A 83 -36.82 1.45 -2.97
C LEU A 83 -35.91 2.45 -3.68
N PHE A 84 -36.52 3.51 -4.18
CA PHE A 84 -35.86 4.70 -4.69
C PHE A 84 -36.24 5.89 -3.83
N PHE A 85 -35.25 6.60 -3.31
CA PHE A 85 -35.42 7.79 -2.51
C PHE A 85 -35.21 9.04 -3.39
N ALA A 86 -36.27 9.78 -3.66
CA ALA A 86 -36.18 11.06 -4.35
C ALA A 86 -35.90 12.17 -3.32
N LEU A 87 -34.65 12.25 -2.87
CA LEU A 87 -34.19 13.17 -1.85
C LEU A 87 -33.12 14.10 -2.40
N ASP A 88 -33.14 15.37 -1.98
CA ASP A 88 -32.06 16.33 -2.23
C ASP A 88 -31.50 16.84 -0.90
N PHE A 89 -30.18 16.90 -0.78
CA PHE A 89 -29.46 17.29 0.41
C PHE A 89 -28.72 18.60 0.17
N SER A 90 -28.69 19.47 1.17
CA SER A 90 -27.98 20.76 1.09
C SER A 90 -26.45 20.61 0.99
N GLU A 91 -25.93 19.52 1.52
CA GLU A 91 -24.50 19.22 1.52
C GLU A 91 -24.17 17.94 0.74
N PRO A 92 -23.07 17.91 -0.02
CA PRO A 92 -22.64 16.72 -0.76
C PRO A 92 -21.90 15.72 0.13
N SER A 93 -22.37 15.52 1.37
CA SER A 93 -21.81 14.59 2.34
C SER A 93 -22.49 13.22 2.26
N PRO A 94 -21.80 12.11 2.63
CA PRO A 94 -22.42 10.79 2.71
C PRO A 94 -23.50 10.79 3.80
N VAL A 95 -24.66 10.23 3.46
CA VAL A 95 -25.81 10.11 4.36
C VAL A 95 -26.04 8.64 4.67
N SER A 96 -25.82 8.20 5.90
CA SER A 96 -26.14 6.85 6.30
C SER A 96 -27.64 6.67 6.53
N TYR A 97 -28.14 5.49 6.25
CA TYR A 97 -29.54 5.16 6.50
C TYR A 97 -29.74 3.68 6.82
N THR A 98 -30.78 3.40 7.61
CA THR A 98 -31.26 2.06 7.91
C THR A 98 -32.69 1.90 7.42
N VAL A 99 -33.04 0.69 6.99
CA VAL A 99 -34.40 0.33 6.59
C VAL A 99 -34.93 -0.73 7.57
N THR A 100 -36.00 -0.42 8.25
CA THR A 100 -36.73 -1.34 9.13
C THR A 100 -38.04 -1.67 8.44
N LEU A 101 -38.37 -2.96 8.34
CA LEU A 101 -39.58 -3.37 7.63
C LEU A 101 -40.23 -4.62 8.26
N THR A 102 -41.52 -4.83 7.93
CA THR A 102 -42.24 -6.07 8.18
C THR A 102 -42.64 -6.71 6.86
N ASP A 103 -42.78 -8.04 6.82
CA ASP A 103 -43.23 -8.76 5.65
C ASP A 103 -44.13 -9.97 6.05
N GLU A 104 -44.64 -10.70 5.07
CA GLU A 104 -45.52 -11.87 5.36
C GLU A 104 -44.79 -12.98 6.12
N GLY A 105 -43.47 -13.08 5.99
CA GLY A 105 -42.64 -14.05 6.73
C GLY A 105 -42.19 -13.56 8.09
N ASN A 106 -42.18 -12.25 8.33
CA ASN A 106 -41.70 -11.62 9.58
C ASN A 106 -42.69 -10.57 10.07
N TYR A 107 -43.53 -10.99 11.01
CA TYR A 107 -44.58 -10.15 11.60
C TYR A 107 -44.00 -9.01 12.45
N TYR A 108 -42.85 -9.26 13.15
CA TYR A 108 -42.14 -8.23 13.90
C TYR A 108 -41.18 -7.46 13.00
N PRO A 109 -41.04 -6.14 13.19
CA PRO A 109 -40.10 -5.33 12.42
C PRO A 109 -38.68 -5.84 12.57
N TYR A 110 -37.95 -5.90 11.46
CA TYR A 110 -36.52 -6.19 11.43
C TYR A 110 -35.78 -5.12 10.62
N THR A 111 -34.57 -4.79 11.09
CA THR A 111 -33.74 -3.73 10.49
C THR A 111 -32.66 -4.34 9.61
N LEU A 112 -32.55 -3.83 8.39
CA LEU A 112 -31.49 -4.18 7.45
C LEU A 112 -30.17 -3.52 7.85
N PRO A 113 -29.03 -4.05 7.41
CA PRO A 113 -27.74 -3.41 7.60
C PRO A 113 -27.72 -1.97 7.09
N GLU A 114 -27.01 -1.11 7.82
CA GLU A 114 -26.81 0.29 7.46
C GLU A 114 -26.22 0.43 6.06
N LYS A 115 -26.78 1.34 5.27
CA LYS A 115 -26.30 1.70 3.94
C LYS A 115 -25.99 3.19 3.88
N VAL A 116 -25.27 3.60 2.83
CA VAL A 116 -24.91 5.00 2.63
C VAL A 116 -25.42 5.46 1.26
N LEU A 117 -26.10 6.59 1.28
CA LEU A 117 -26.50 7.34 0.12
C LEU A 117 -25.47 8.46 -0.10
N MET A 118 -24.99 8.59 -1.33
CA MET A 118 -23.99 9.61 -1.67
C MET A 118 -24.59 10.58 -2.69
N PRO A 119 -24.82 11.85 -2.33
CA PRO A 119 -25.25 12.87 -3.27
C PRO A 119 -24.29 12.96 -4.46
N GLY A 120 -24.85 13.00 -5.69
CA GLY A 120 -24.06 12.95 -6.93
C GLY A 120 -23.88 11.55 -7.53
N ILE A 121 -24.12 10.47 -6.79
CA ILE A 121 -24.06 9.10 -7.28
C ILE A 121 -25.49 8.54 -7.42
N LYS A 122 -26.02 8.54 -8.64
CA LYS A 122 -27.44 8.24 -8.91
C LYS A 122 -27.91 6.89 -8.37
N ARG A 123 -27.07 5.84 -8.44
CA ARG A 123 -27.46 4.49 -8.00
C ARG A 123 -27.50 4.36 -6.48
N SER A 124 -26.79 5.19 -5.72
CA SER A 124 -26.80 5.14 -4.26
C SER A 124 -28.17 5.49 -3.66
N PHE A 125 -29.05 6.12 -4.42
CA PHE A 125 -30.43 6.43 -4.04
C PHE A 125 -31.37 5.22 -4.18
N TYR A 126 -30.88 4.06 -4.66
CA TYR A 126 -31.65 2.82 -4.78
C TYR A 126 -31.18 1.81 -3.76
N THR A 127 -32.12 1.19 -3.04
CA THR A 127 -31.82 0.09 -2.14
C THR A 127 -32.60 -1.17 -2.53
N ASN A 128 -31.89 -2.27 -2.81
CA ASN A 128 -32.52 -3.55 -3.06
C ASN A 128 -33.09 -4.12 -1.76
N LEU A 129 -34.30 -4.68 -1.83
CA LEU A 129 -34.98 -5.36 -0.75
C LEU A 129 -35.28 -6.81 -1.17
N TYR A 130 -35.30 -7.70 -0.20
CA TYR A 130 -35.57 -9.13 -0.39
C TYR A 130 -36.57 -9.63 0.67
N PRO A 131 -37.80 -9.05 0.72
CA PRO A 131 -38.79 -9.44 1.69
C PRO A 131 -39.36 -10.85 1.39
N SER A 132 -39.86 -11.51 2.42
CA SER A 132 -40.55 -12.79 2.33
C SER A 132 -42.04 -12.56 2.06
N GLY A 133 -42.41 -12.43 0.78
CA GLY A 133 -43.78 -12.10 0.39
C GLY A 133 -44.04 -10.60 0.32
N LYS A 134 -45.27 -10.18 0.58
CA LYS A 134 -45.61 -8.76 0.56
C LYS A 134 -45.04 -8.04 1.77
N THR A 135 -44.60 -6.81 1.53
CA THR A 135 -44.07 -5.93 2.57
C THR A 135 -45.20 -5.18 3.27
N GLY A 136 -45.20 -5.15 4.60
CA GLY A 136 -46.20 -4.46 5.41
C GLY A 136 -45.82 -2.99 5.64
N THR A 137 -45.05 -2.71 6.70
CA THR A 137 -44.58 -1.37 7.04
C THR A 137 -43.14 -1.22 6.63
N ILE A 138 -42.72 0.03 6.34
CA ILE A 138 -41.32 0.39 6.02
C ILE A 138 -41.01 1.69 6.74
N ASP A 139 -39.95 1.69 7.55
CA ASP A 139 -39.39 2.85 8.18
C ASP A 139 -37.96 3.03 7.67
N VAL A 140 -37.65 4.21 7.16
CA VAL A 140 -36.31 4.54 6.67
C VAL A 140 -35.76 5.68 7.47
N GLN A 141 -34.73 5.43 8.28
CA GLN A 141 -34.08 6.41 9.12
C GLN A 141 -32.78 6.88 8.49
N PHE A 142 -32.68 8.17 8.21
CA PHE A 142 -31.49 8.82 7.66
C PHE A 142 -30.75 9.58 8.76
N SER A 143 -29.41 9.46 8.78
CA SER A 143 -28.53 10.25 9.63
C SER A 143 -27.87 11.33 8.79
N VAL A 144 -28.20 12.58 9.04
CA VAL A 144 -27.71 13.78 8.35
C VAL A 144 -27.00 14.71 9.35
N PRO A 145 -26.17 15.65 8.93
CA PRO A 145 -25.63 16.65 9.86
C PRO A 145 -26.75 17.46 10.52
N ALA A 146 -26.63 17.67 11.83
CA ALA A 146 -27.62 18.44 12.58
C ALA A 146 -27.80 19.85 12.01
N GLY A 147 -29.05 20.31 11.85
CA GLY A 147 -29.37 21.60 11.24
C GLY A 147 -29.34 21.64 9.71
N SER A 148 -29.05 20.50 9.03
CA SER A 148 -29.06 20.45 7.56
C SER A 148 -30.48 20.47 6.98
N PHE A 149 -30.57 20.90 5.70
CA PHE A 149 -31.82 20.85 4.94
C PHE A 149 -31.89 19.59 4.11
N VAL A 150 -33.04 18.91 4.16
CA VAL A 150 -33.37 17.78 3.33
C VAL A 150 -34.66 18.07 2.59
N THR A 151 -34.66 17.96 1.26
CA THR A 151 -35.88 18.06 0.46
C THR A 151 -36.35 16.66 0.11
N VAL A 152 -37.55 16.31 0.58
CA VAL A 152 -38.21 15.04 0.30
C VAL A 152 -39.16 15.22 -0.89
N ASN A 153 -38.79 14.63 -2.05
CA ASN A 153 -39.57 14.67 -3.27
C ASN A 153 -40.41 13.38 -3.45
N GLY A 154 -40.23 12.39 -2.56
CA GLY A 154 -41.02 11.16 -2.52
C GLY A 154 -40.19 9.88 -2.40
N VAL A 155 -40.87 8.77 -2.19
CA VAL A 155 -40.31 7.41 -2.15
C VAL A 155 -41.04 6.53 -3.16
N CYS A 156 -40.30 5.81 -3.99
CA CYS A 156 -40.87 4.90 -4.96
C CYS A 156 -40.37 3.47 -4.73
N ALA A 157 -41.29 2.50 -4.76
CA ALA A 157 -40.95 1.07 -4.82
C ALA A 157 -40.90 0.58 -6.28
N ASN A 158 -40.14 -0.48 -6.50
CA ASN A 158 -39.97 -1.16 -7.78
C ASN A 158 -39.54 -0.20 -8.91
N ALA A 159 -38.69 0.77 -8.56
CA ALA A 159 -38.19 1.75 -9.50
C ALA A 159 -37.11 1.17 -10.41
N ARG A 160 -37.03 1.70 -11.64
CA ARG A 160 -36.01 1.29 -12.62
C ARG A 160 -34.65 1.84 -12.21
N ILE A 161 -33.68 0.94 -11.99
CA ILE A 161 -32.31 1.30 -11.67
C ILE A 161 -31.61 1.83 -12.93
N PRO A 162 -30.95 3.00 -12.89
CA PRO A 162 -30.30 3.57 -14.05
C PRO A 162 -29.15 2.68 -14.55
N PHE A 163 -29.01 2.61 -15.86
CA PHE A 163 -27.92 1.93 -16.52
C PHE A 163 -26.61 2.72 -16.34
N LEU A 164 -25.52 2.04 -15.97
CA LEU A 164 -24.23 2.66 -15.74
C LEU A 164 -23.16 2.00 -16.62
N PHE A 165 -22.77 2.68 -17.71
CA PHE A 165 -21.61 2.31 -18.51
C PHE A 165 -20.37 3.04 -17.96
N SER A 166 -19.32 2.29 -17.60
CA SER A 166 -18.04 2.86 -17.20
C SER A 166 -16.96 2.55 -18.24
N LEU A 167 -16.47 3.59 -18.92
CA LEU A 167 -15.36 3.46 -19.87
C LEU A 167 -14.10 2.90 -19.17
N GLY A 168 -13.82 3.32 -17.94
CA GLY A 168 -12.68 2.83 -17.17
C GLY A 168 -12.78 1.33 -16.89
N ARG A 169 -13.94 0.84 -16.43
CA ARG A 169 -14.22 -0.58 -16.20
C ARG A 169 -14.13 -1.39 -17.48
N PHE A 170 -14.74 -0.90 -18.57
CA PHE A 170 -14.64 -1.52 -19.89
C PHE A 170 -13.18 -1.65 -20.37
N LEU A 171 -12.37 -0.58 -20.24
CA LEU A 171 -10.96 -0.60 -20.65
C LEU A 171 -10.13 -1.56 -19.78
N LEU A 172 -10.42 -1.68 -18.48
CA LEU A 172 -9.80 -2.67 -17.60
C LEU A 172 -10.15 -4.09 -18.03
N LEU A 173 -11.43 -4.39 -18.29
CA LEU A 173 -11.89 -5.70 -18.77
C LEU A 173 -11.23 -6.07 -20.10
N LEU A 174 -11.17 -5.12 -21.03
CA LEU A 174 -10.50 -5.28 -22.31
C LEU A 174 -9.00 -5.51 -22.13
N GLY A 175 -8.34 -4.73 -21.28
CA GLY A 175 -6.92 -4.87 -20.96
C GLY A 175 -6.60 -6.26 -20.39
N PHE A 176 -7.37 -6.74 -19.43
CA PHE A 176 -7.24 -8.10 -18.90
C PHE A 176 -7.49 -9.18 -19.95
N SER A 177 -8.51 -9.00 -20.80
CA SER A 177 -8.80 -9.93 -21.89
C SER A 177 -7.65 -10.02 -22.90
N LEU A 178 -7.06 -8.88 -23.24
CA LEU A 178 -5.89 -8.80 -24.14
C LEU A 178 -4.63 -9.43 -23.50
N LEU A 179 -4.38 -9.18 -22.23
CA LEU A 179 -3.28 -9.79 -21.49
C LEU A 179 -3.45 -11.31 -21.41
N PHE A 180 -4.66 -11.78 -21.14
CA PHE A 180 -4.98 -13.20 -21.10
C PHE A 180 -4.79 -13.88 -22.47
N ASP A 181 -5.28 -13.27 -23.56
CA ASP A 181 -5.05 -13.77 -24.92
C ASP A 181 -3.55 -13.81 -25.27
N TYR A 182 -2.83 -12.76 -24.91
CA TYR A 182 -1.37 -12.72 -25.10
C TYR A 182 -0.67 -13.82 -24.34
N ALA A 183 -1.02 -14.08 -23.08
CA ALA A 183 -0.43 -15.11 -22.25
C ALA A 183 -0.76 -16.53 -22.72
N ARG A 184 -1.95 -16.75 -23.30
CA ARG A 184 -2.30 -18.06 -23.89
C ARG A 184 -1.40 -18.45 -25.06
N HIS A 185 -0.79 -17.48 -25.74
CA HIS A 185 0.05 -17.71 -26.90
C HIS A 185 1.54 -17.65 -26.52
N VAL A 186 1.97 -18.64 -25.72
CA VAL A 186 3.35 -18.77 -25.22
C VAL A 186 4.40 -18.62 -26.33
N GLU A 187 4.13 -19.17 -27.51
CA GLU A 187 5.05 -19.14 -28.65
C GLU A 187 5.39 -17.72 -29.14
N ARG A 188 4.52 -16.74 -28.89
CA ARG A 188 4.73 -15.37 -29.32
C ARG A 188 5.74 -14.59 -28.48
N TRP A 189 5.86 -14.92 -27.21
CA TRP A 189 6.70 -14.17 -26.27
C TRP A 189 7.85 -14.99 -25.67
N GLN A 190 7.76 -16.32 -25.72
CA GLN A 190 8.82 -17.22 -25.22
C GLN A 190 10.13 -17.01 -25.97
N ASN A 191 10.10 -16.82 -27.27
CA ASN A 191 11.27 -16.62 -28.12
C ASN A 191 11.87 -15.21 -28.00
N ILE A 192 11.21 -14.30 -27.27
CA ILE A 192 11.69 -12.95 -27.04
C ILE A 192 12.41 -12.93 -25.69
N SER A 193 13.67 -13.32 -25.67
CA SER A 193 14.53 -13.21 -24.48
C SER A 193 14.77 -11.75 -24.11
N CYS A 194 15.17 -11.52 -22.85
CA CYS A 194 15.49 -10.19 -22.35
C CYS A 194 16.80 -9.68 -23.00
N GLY A 195 16.67 -8.95 -24.10
CA GLY A 195 17.78 -8.42 -24.92
C GLY A 195 18.04 -6.93 -24.77
N LYS A 196 18.82 -6.38 -25.71
CA LYS A 196 19.15 -4.94 -25.78
C LYS A 196 18.47 -4.26 -26.97
N THR A 197 17.27 -4.66 -27.38
CA THR A 197 16.60 -4.03 -28.53
C THR A 197 15.98 -2.69 -28.16
N LYS A 198 16.00 -1.72 -29.09
CA LYS A 198 15.36 -0.41 -28.90
C LYS A 198 13.90 -0.53 -28.51
N LYS A 199 13.18 -1.52 -29.08
CA LYS A 199 11.77 -1.80 -28.76
C LYS A 199 11.56 -2.22 -27.30
N GLN A 200 12.44 -3.08 -26.76
CA GLN A 200 12.35 -3.49 -25.35
C GLN A 200 12.65 -2.33 -24.40
N TYR A 201 13.62 -1.47 -24.75
CA TYR A 201 13.87 -0.26 -23.96
C TYR A 201 12.67 0.68 -23.96
N LEU A 202 12.04 0.88 -25.13
CA LEU A 202 10.82 1.71 -25.22
C LEU A 202 9.67 1.13 -24.39
N ILE A 203 9.40 -0.18 -24.51
CA ILE A 203 8.33 -0.82 -23.72
C ILE A 203 8.64 -0.72 -22.23
N THR A 204 9.89 -0.95 -21.80
CA THR A 204 10.29 -0.79 -20.40
C THR A 204 10.06 0.64 -19.92
N ALA A 205 10.47 1.66 -20.72
CA ALA A 205 10.27 3.06 -20.38
C ALA A 205 8.77 3.42 -20.26
N VAL A 206 7.95 2.96 -21.20
CA VAL A 206 6.49 3.15 -21.14
C VAL A 206 5.90 2.48 -19.90
N THR A 207 6.33 1.26 -19.57
CA THR A 207 5.86 0.57 -18.35
C THR A 207 6.24 1.35 -17.09
N ILE A 208 7.47 1.85 -17.00
CA ILE A 208 7.93 2.69 -15.87
C ILE A 208 7.10 3.97 -15.79
N LEU A 209 6.85 4.66 -16.91
CA LEU A 209 6.03 5.87 -16.94
C LEU A 209 4.58 5.60 -16.50
N LEU A 210 4.01 4.47 -16.89
CA LEU A 210 2.67 4.07 -16.44
C LEU A 210 2.63 3.79 -14.93
N LEU A 211 3.66 3.13 -14.38
CA LEU A 211 3.77 2.89 -12.94
C LEU A 211 3.96 4.19 -12.15
N ILE A 212 4.75 5.13 -12.68
CA ILE A 212 4.91 6.47 -12.08
C ILE A 212 3.58 7.23 -12.14
N GLY A 213 2.86 7.19 -13.25
CA GLY A 213 1.53 7.81 -13.38
C GLY A 213 0.51 7.19 -12.42
N MET A 214 0.53 5.86 -12.24
CA MET A 214 -0.29 5.18 -11.24
C MET A 214 0.08 5.63 -9.82
N ALA A 215 1.36 5.68 -9.49
CA ALA A 215 1.83 6.14 -8.18
C ALA A 215 1.42 7.58 -7.89
N TRP A 216 1.48 8.46 -8.90
CA TRP A 216 0.99 9.83 -8.79
C TRP A 216 -0.51 9.88 -8.49
N ALA A 217 -1.32 9.11 -9.21
CA ALA A 217 -2.76 9.02 -8.97
C ALA A 217 -3.07 8.50 -7.56
N LEU A 218 -2.34 7.47 -7.10
CA LEU A 218 -2.51 6.91 -5.77
C LEU A 218 -2.09 7.89 -4.66
N ALA A 219 -1.03 8.66 -4.84
CA ALA A 219 -0.61 9.69 -3.87
C ALA A 219 -1.68 10.78 -3.65
N HIS A 220 -2.62 10.94 -4.59
CA HIS A 220 -3.73 11.90 -4.53
C HIS A 220 -5.09 11.27 -4.18
N VAL A 221 -5.14 9.96 -3.91
CA VAL A 221 -6.39 9.26 -3.54
C VAL A 221 -6.97 9.79 -2.23
N ASN A 222 -6.09 10.18 -1.28
CA ASN A 222 -6.46 10.81 -0.03
C ASN A 222 -6.17 12.32 -0.07
N PRO A 223 -7.16 13.18 -0.38
CA PRO A 223 -6.96 14.63 -0.45
C PRO A 223 -6.40 15.22 0.82
N ILE A 224 -6.74 14.69 1.98
CA ILE A 224 -6.28 15.18 3.28
C ILE A 224 -4.74 15.11 3.42
N CYS A 225 -4.10 14.10 2.80
CA CYS A 225 -2.64 13.97 2.79
C CYS A 225 -1.96 15.00 1.87
N VAL A 226 -2.71 15.61 0.95
CA VAL A 226 -2.22 16.58 -0.03
C VAL A 226 -2.55 18.02 0.35
N THR A 227 -3.80 18.29 0.77
CA THR A 227 -4.34 19.65 0.97
C THR A 227 -4.26 20.13 2.40
N SER A 228 -4.33 19.22 3.36
CA SER A 228 -4.26 19.54 4.78
C SER A 228 -3.14 18.70 5.40
N PRO A 229 -1.89 19.15 5.32
CA PRO A 229 -0.82 18.47 6.02
C PRO A 229 -1.20 18.44 7.52
N TRP A 230 -1.19 17.25 8.08
CA TRP A 230 -1.61 17.03 9.46
C TRP A 230 -0.79 17.93 10.38
N PRO A 231 -1.42 18.66 11.27
CA PRO A 231 -0.71 19.63 12.13
C PRO A 231 0.39 18.97 12.97
N HIS A 232 0.35 17.65 13.12
CA HIS A 232 1.31 16.86 13.91
C HIS A 232 2.37 16.12 13.08
N HIS A 233 2.43 16.29 11.76
CA HIS A 233 3.32 15.49 10.87
C HIS A 233 4.28 16.37 10.06
N LYS A 234 4.76 17.48 10.68
CA LYS A 234 5.68 18.45 10.06
C LYS A 234 7.14 18.30 10.50
N GLN A 235 7.47 17.19 11.13
CA GLN A 235 8.79 17.00 11.76
C GLN A 235 9.96 17.25 10.80
N TYR A 236 9.87 16.81 9.54
CA TYR A 236 10.91 17.08 8.55
C TYR A 236 10.98 18.54 8.15
N GLN A 237 9.84 19.22 7.97
CA GLN A 237 9.79 20.63 7.61
C GLN A 237 10.36 21.50 8.74
N GLU A 238 10.02 21.21 10.00
CA GLU A 238 10.52 21.91 11.18
C GLU A 238 12.02 21.65 11.38
N LEU A 239 12.49 20.41 11.13
CA LEU A 239 13.91 20.11 11.20
C LEU A 239 14.72 20.90 10.16
N VAL A 240 14.18 21.08 8.93
CA VAL A 240 14.81 21.94 7.91
C VAL A 240 14.98 23.37 8.40
N GLU A 241 13.94 23.95 9.00
CA GLU A 241 13.94 25.33 9.49
C GLU A 241 15.06 25.55 10.52
N VAL A 242 15.12 24.68 11.52
CA VAL A 242 16.15 24.79 12.57
C VAL A 242 17.56 24.46 12.06
N MET A 243 17.71 23.52 11.11
CA MET A 243 18.99 23.26 10.45
C MET A 243 19.47 24.45 9.63
N ALA A 244 18.56 25.17 8.96
CA ALA A 244 18.91 26.40 8.23
C ALA A 244 19.35 27.52 9.17
N GLN A 245 18.90 27.53 10.43
CA GLN A 245 19.31 28.45 11.49
C GLN A 245 20.61 28.01 12.19
N GLY A 246 21.09 26.77 11.96
CA GLY A 246 22.36 26.26 12.46
C GLY A 246 22.28 25.46 13.76
N HIS A 247 21.08 24.99 14.15
CA HIS A 247 20.90 24.08 15.30
C HIS A 247 20.02 22.86 14.94
N LEU A 248 19.89 21.89 15.88
CA LEU A 248 19.25 20.60 15.64
C LEU A 248 18.03 20.33 16.57
N TYR A 249 17.76 21.25 17.49
CA TYR A 249 16.58 21.22 18.38
C TYR A 249 15.51 22.17 17.85
N LEU A 250 14.25 21.90 18.15
CA LEU A 250 13.14 22.76 17.77
C LEU A 250 13.07 24.02 18.64
N ASP A 251 12.64 25.13 18.06
CA ASP A 251 12.44 26.40 18.75
C ASP A 251 11.22 26.39 19.68
N THR A 252 10.37 25.37 19.58
CA THR A 252 9.21 25.20 20.47
C THR A 252 9.66 24.85 21.87
N GLU A 253 9.30 25.69 22.83
CA GLU A 253 9.59 25.46 24.25
C GLU A 253 8.66 24.38 24.82
N PRO A 254 9.20 23.42 25.63
CA PRO A 254 8.41 22.44 26.33
C PRO A 254 7.49 23.12 27.37
N SER A 255 6.29 22.57 27.63
CA SER A 255 5.42 23.05 28.67
C SER A 255 6.05 22.94 30.07
N GLU A 256 5.73 23.85 30.99
CA GLU A 256 6.20 23.81 32.38
C GLU A 256 5.81 22.45 33.04
N GLY A 257 4.65 21.90 32.71
CA GLY A 257 4.20 20.61 33.18
C GLY A 257 5.08 19.47 32.72
N LEU A 258 5.54 19.50 31.47
CA LEU A 258 6.48 18.48 30.94
C LEU A 258 7.87 18.59 31.58
N VAL A 259 8.37 19.80 31.72
CA VAL A 259 9.69 20.05 32.37
C VAL A 259 9.68 19.62 33.83
N GLY A 260 8.55 19.83 34.55
CA GLY A 260 8.37 19.44 35.94
C GLY A 260 7.92 17.99 36.17
N ALA A 261 7.65 17.22 35.12
CA ALA A 261 7.18 15.87 35.27
C ALA A 261 8.26 14.93 35.79
N GLU A 262 7.92 14.09 36.78
CA GLU A 262 8.83 13.06 37.32
C GLU A 262 9.27 12.05 36.25
N ASN A 263 8.35 11.68 35.37
CA ASN A 263 8.65 10.89 34.17
C ASN A 263 8.04 11.57 32.94
N PRO A 264 8.79 12.38 32.19
CA PRO A 264 8.28 13.07 31.00
C PRO A 264 7.97 12.11 29.84
N TYR A 265 8.34 10.85 29.89
CA TYR A 265 8.14 9.84 28.84
C TYR A 265 6.86 9.02 29.01
N ASP A 266 6.18 9.11 30.15
CA ASP A 266 4.87 8.49 30.38
C ASP A 266 3.76 9.37 29.76
N THR A 267 3.56 9.22 28.45
CA THR A 267 2.56 10.01 27.71
C THR A 267 1.13 9.75 28.15
N ILE A 268 0.83 8.61 28.78
CA ILE A 268 -0.49 8.34 29.38
C ILE A 268 -0.71 9.21 30.60
N TYR A 269 0.31 9.33 31.45
CA TYR A 269 0.29 10.21 32.62
C TYR A 269 0.15 11.67 32.17
N LEU A 270 0.93 12.10 31.17
CA LEU A 270 0.87 13.47 30.65
C LEU A 270 -0.55 13.82 30.14
N GLN A 271 -1.16 12.94 29.34
CA GLN A 271 -2.51 13.12 28.83
C GLN A 271 -3.56 13.15 29.95
N ALA A 272 -3.45 12.23 30.92
CA ALA A 272 -4.40 12.15 32.04
C ALA A 272 -4.36 13.41 32.94
N ASN A 273 -3.23 14.12 33.00
CA ASN A 273 -3.04 15.34 33.78
C ASN A 273 -3.16 16.61 32.94
N GLY A 274 -3.53 16.52 31.65
CA GLY A 274 -3.67 17.69 30.77
C GLY A 274 -2.35 18.42 30.50
N ILE A 275 -1.22 17.71 30.55
CA ILE A 275 0.11 18.25 30.28
C ILE A 275 0.36 18.23 28.77
N ASP A 276 0.56 19.41 28.18
CA ASP A 276 0.82 19.55 26.75
C ASP A 276 2.24 19.08 26.40
N TYR A 277 2.35 18.32 25.30
CA TYR A 277 3.62 17.88 24.75
C TYR A 277 3.50 17.67 23.23
N LEU A 278 4.63 17.72 22.53
CA LEU A 278 4.69 17.38 21.09
C LEU A 278 4.74 15.87 20.90
N ALA A 279 3.67 15.29 20.37
CA ALA A 279 3.60 13.86 20.08
C ALA A 279 4.56 13.48 18.94
N ASP A 280 5.23 12.32 19.07
CA ASP A 280 6.20 11.80 18.11
C ASP A 280 7.45 12.68 17.87
N TYR A 281 7.83 13.47 18.89
CA TYR A 281 9.14 14.10 18.99
C TYR A 281 9.94 13.50 20.13
N ALA A 282 11.26 13.55 20.04
CA ALA A 282 12.13 13.18 21.16
C ALA A 282 12.29 14.36 22.08
N TYR A 283 12.06 14.15 23.36
CA TYR A 283 12.32 15.13 24.42
C TYR A 283 13.59 14.78 25.16
N TYR A 284 14.60 15.63 25.09
CA TYR A 284 15.91 15.39 25.71
C TYR A 284 16.53 16.69 26.19
N ASP A 285 16.99 16.72 27.43
CA ASP A 285 17.65 17.86 28.07
C ASP A 285 16.88 19.20 27.89
N GLY A 286 15.57 19.16 28.16
CA GLY A 286 14.70 20.34 28.08
C GLY A 286 14.40 20.83 26.66
N LYS A 287 14.67 20.05 25.62
CA LYS A 287 14.46 20.43 24.21
C LYS A 287 13.77 19.32 23.42
N TYR A 288 13.06 19.72 22.38
CA TYR A 288 12.48 18.80 21.41
C TYR A 288 13.43 18.56 20.23
N TYR A 289 13.48 17.31 19.77
CA TYR A 289 14.27 16.87 18.62
C TYR A 289 13.44 15.99 17.71
N VAL A 290 13.72 16.06 16.40
CA VAL A 290 13.22 15.07 15.44
C VAL A 290 14.15 13.85 15.48
N TYR A 291 13.60 12.67 15.80
CA TYR A 291 14.39 11.43 15.93
C TYR A 291 14.33 10.52 14.68
N PHE A 292 13.49 10.87 13.69
CA PHE A 292 13.38 10.13 12.44
C PHE A 292 14.68 10.19 11.63
N GLY A 293 14.80 9.29 10.64
CA GLY A 293 15.99 9.18 9.83
C GLY A 293 16.35 10.49 9.10
N VAL A 294 17.57 10.98 9.31
CA VAL A 294 18.04 12.28 8.78
C VAL A 294 18.41 12.27 7.29
N VAL A 295 18.57 11.10 6.67
CA VAL A 295 19.02 11.03 5.27
C VAL A 295 17.97 11.57 4.29
N PRO A 296 16.68 11.27 4.39
CA PRO A 296 15.67 11.93 3.56
C PRO A 296 15.68 13.45 3.71
N GLU A 297 15.89 13.93 4.94
CA GLU A 297 16.05 15.34 5.27
C GLU A 297 17.14 16.00 4.45
N LEU A 298 18.35 15.45 4.54
CA LEU A 298 19.54 15.98 3.87
C LEU A 298 19.50 15.88 2.34
N LEU A 299 18.74 14.94 1.79
CA LEU A 299 18.70 14.69 0.34
C LEU A 299 17.52 15.31 -0.38
N LEU A 300 16.38 15.53 0.30
CA LEU A 300 15.16 16.03 -0.32
C LEU A 300 14.68 17.33 0.33
N TYR A 301 14.44 17.34 1.65
CA TYR A 301 13.79 18.46 2.31
C TYR A 301 14.71 19.66 2.39
N LEU A 302 15.90 19.52 2.94
CA LEU A 302 16.86 20.62 3.11
C LEU A 302 17.32 21.23 1.77
N PRO A 303 17.72 20.46 0.75
CA PRO A 303 18.08 21.06 -0.54
C PRO A 303 16.92 21.78 -1.22
N THR A 304 15.70 21.24 -1.13
CA THR A 304 14.51 21.89 -1.69
C THR A 304 14.27 23.24 -1.03
N TYR A 305 14.29 23.28 0.29
CA TYR A 305 14.11 24.51 1.05
C TYR A 305 15.18 25.54 0.77
N LEU A 306 16.46 25.16 0.78
CA LEU A 306 17.57 26.07 0.51
C LEU A 306 17.56 26.63 -0.93
N LEU A 307 17.05 25.87 -1.91
CA LEU A 307 17.01 26.28 -3.31
C LEU A 307 15.74 27.06 -3.67
N THR A 308 14.61 26.75 -3.05
CA THR A 308 13.31 27.31 -3.45
C THR A 308 12.66 28.22 -2.40
N GLY A 309 13.10 28.15 -1.14
CA GLY A 309 12.42 28.80 0.00
C GLY A 309 11.12 28.12 0.40
N HIS A 310 10.76 26.97 -0.19
CA HIS A 310 9.53 26.25 0.07
C HIS A 310 9.78 24.85 0.61
N HIS A 311 8.91 24.38 1.48
CA HIS A 311 8.95 23.02 2.00
C HIS A 311 8.39 22.02 0.97
N ILE A 312 9.07 20.89 0.81
CA ILE A 312 8.50 19.76 0.09
C ILE A 312 7.47 19.04 1.00
N PRO A 313 6.24 18.80 0.54
CA PRO A 313 5.26 18.05 1.32
C PRO A 313 5.63 16.56 1.35
N ASN A 314 5.23 15.85 2.43
CA ASN A 314 5.55 14.43 2.63
C ASN A 314 5.11 13.54 1.45
N TYR A 315 3.92 13.79 0.88
CA TYR A 315 3.45 13.00 -0.27
C TYR A 315 4.38 13.12 -1.49
N ALA A 316 4.95 14.29 -1.73
CA ALA A 316 5.86 14.49 -2.85
C ALA A 316 7.22 13.82 -2.59
N ALA A 317 7.72 13.87 -1.35
CA ALA A 317 8.94 13.18 -0.96
C ALA A 317 8.79 11.66 -1.11
N VAL A 318 7.71 11.07 -0.56
CA VAL A 318 7.41 9.63 -0.68
C VAL A 318 7.26 9.21 -2.15
N PHE A 319 6.54 10.01 -2.96
CA PHE A 319 6.39 9.77 -4.39
C PHE A 319 7.73 9.76 -5.14
N LEU A 320 8.60 10.74 -4.90
CA LEU A 320 9.92 10.80 -5.54
C LEU A 320 10.80 9.60 -5.17
N LEU A 321 10.81 9.21 -3.90
CA LEU A 321 11.53 8.04 -3.42
C LEU A 321 10.98 6.74 -4.04
N TYR A 322 9.67 6.63 -4.19
CA TYR A 322 9.06 5.50 -4.87
C TYR A 322 9.39 5.44 -6.37
N CYS A 323 9.46 6.58 -7.05
CA CYS A 323 9.97 6.64 -8.42
C CYS A 323 11.41 6.11 -8.51
N GLY A 324 12.27 6.51 -7.58
CA GLY A 324 13.63 5.96 -7.46
C GLY A 324 13.65 4.45 -7.21
N PHE A 325 12.75 3.95 -6.36
CA PHE A 325 12.58 2.52 -6.09
C PHE A 325 12.16 1.75 -7.35
N ILE A 326 11.16 2.25 -8.11
CA ILE A 326 10.75 1.66 -9.40
C ILE A 326 11.96 1.51 -10.33
N LEU A 327 12.72 2.59 -10.53
CA LEU A 327 13.90 2.58 -11.41
C LEU A 327 14.95 1.57 -10.94
N ALA A 328 15.21 1.50 -9.63
CA ALA A 328 16.16 0.57 -9.03
C ALA A 328 15.74 -0.90 -9.21
N VAL A 329 14.45 -1.22 -9.03
CA VAL A 329 13.88 -2.57 -9.23
C VAL A 329 14.07 -3.03 -10.67
N PHE A 330 13.68 -2.20 -11.65
CA PHE A 330 13.85 -2.53 -13.07
C PHE A 330 15.33 -2.71 -13.45
N ALA A 331 16.21 -1.88 -12.91
CA ALA A 331 17.65 -1.97 -13.15
C ALA A 331 18.23 -3.25 -12.51
N LEU A 332 17.85 -3.57 -11.28
CA LEU A 332 18.30 -4.76 -10.54
C LEU A 332 17.96 -6.05 -11.28
N TYR A 333 16.66 -6.28 -11.56
CA TYR A 333 16.22 -7.51 -12.21
C TYR A 333 16.78 -7.66 -13.63
N ARG A 334 16.92 -6.56 -14.36
CA ARG A 334 17.59 -6.57 -15.68
C ARG A 334 19.03 -7.03 -15.59
N GLU A 335 19.77 -6.53 -14.59
CA GLU A 335 21.17 -6.89 -14.38
C GLU A 335 21.30 -8.38 -13.98
N ILE A 336 20.42 -8.88 -13.10
CA ILE A 336 20.38 -10.28 -12.68
C ILE A 336 20.05 -11.20 -13.87
N ILE A 337 19.00 -10.90 -14.61
CA ILE A 337 18.54 -11.72 -15.73
C ILE A 337 19.63 -11.83 -16.80
N ARG A 338 20.28 -10.72 -17.12
CA ARG A 338 21.36 -10.71 -18.12
C ARG A 338 22.60 -11.51 -17.73
N ARG A 339 22.79 -11.79 -16.43
CA ARG A 339 23.97 -12.52 -15.95
C ARG A 339 23.72 -13.99 -15.68
N TRP A 340 22.57 -14.32 -15.10
CA TRP A 340 22.28 -15.67 -14.63
C TRP A 340 21.16 -16.37 -15.38
N PHE A 341 20.26 -15.59 -16.01
CA PHE A 341 18.99 -16.09 -16.55
C PHE A 341 18.72 -15.57 -17.97
N MET A 342 19.66 -15.76 -18.90
CA MET A 342 19.59 -15.20 -20.26
C MET A 342 18.42 -15.74 -21.09
N ARG A 343 17.84 -16.89 -20.74
CA ARG A 343 16.68 -17.47 -21.41
C ARG A 343 15.34 -16.92 -20.92
N THR A 344 15.35 -16.08 -19.88
CA THR A 344 14.11 -15.49 -19.33
C THR A 344 13.37 -14.71 -20.40
N PRO A 345 12.07 -15.01 -20.61
CA PRO A 345 11.23 -14.23 -21.51
C PRO A 345 11.12 -12.78 -21.04
N TYR A 346 11.16 -11.84 -22.00
CA TYR A 346 11.10 -10.42 -21.68
C TYR A 346 9.79 -10.03 -20.95
N PHE A 347 8.68 -10.67 -21.30
CA PHE A 347 7.40 -10.46 -20.62
C PHE A 347 7.47 -10.83 -19.13
N LEU A 348 8.13 -11.95 -18.79
CA LEU A 348 8.30 -12.35 -17.39
C LEU A 348 9.16 -11.36 -16.59
N TYR A 349 10.19 -10.78 -17.22
CA TYR A 349 10.94 -9.68 -16.61
C TYR A 349 10.04 -8.52 -16.25
N LEU A 350 9.18 -8.06 -17.17
CA LEU A 350 8.24 -6.97 -16.87
C LEU A 350 7.28 -7.33 -15.74
N MET A 351 6.71 -8.54 -15.75
CA MET A 351 5.80 -9.01 -14.69
C MET A 351 6.47 -9.03 -13.32
N ILE A 352 7.69 -9.56 -13.22
CA ILE A 352 8.45 -9.58 -11.95
C ILE A 352 8.68 -8.15 -11.45
N CYS A 353 9.06 -7.22 -12.33
CA CYS A 353 9.26 -5.82 -11.96
C CYS A 353 7.96 -5.17 -11.48
N ILE A 354 6.86 -5.31 -12.23
CA ILE A 354 5.55 -4.75 -11.87
C ILE A 354 5.08 -5.33 -10.53
N LEU A 355 5.13 -6.66 -10.39
CA LEU A 355 4.74 -7.31 -9.14
C LEU A 355 5.58 -6.85 -7.96
N THR A 356 6.90 -6.68 -8.13
CA THR A 356 7.78 -6.24 -7.04
C THR A 356 7.43 -4.83 -6.57
N VAL A 357 7.13 -3.90 -7.47
CA VAL A 357 6.79 -2.52 -7.09
C VAL A 357 5.36 -2.39 -6.58
N CYS A 358 4.44 -3.26 -7.02
CA CYS A 358 3.03 -3.23 -6.60
C CYS A 358 2.70 -4.20 -5.46
N CYS A 359 3.67 -5.00 -4.98
CA CYS A 359 3.43 -6.02 -3.96
C CYS A 359 3.40 -5.49 -2.54
N GLY A 360 2.99 -6.36 -1.64
CA GLY A 360 2.90 -6.04 -0.23
C GLY A 360 2.09 -4.77 -0.02
N ASN A 361 2.59 -3.89 0.81
CA ASN A 361 1.92 -2.64 1.14
C ASN A 361 2.59 -1.40 0.54
N TYR A 362 3.39 -1.54 -0.53
CA TYR A 362 3.97 -0.38 -1.22
C TYR A 362 2.90 0.58 -1.72
N LEU A 363 1.80 0.05 -2.30
CA LEU A 363 0.69 0.88 -2.78
C LEU A 363 -0.07 1.56 -1.63
N PHE A 364 -0.17 0.92 -0.46
CA PHE A 364 -0.75 1.51 0.74
C PHE A 364 0.06 2.72 1.22
N VAL A 365 1.39 2.58 1.31
CA VAL A 365 2.32 3.66 1.69
C VAL A 365 2.21 4.85 0.73
N ILE A 366 2.07 4.60 -0.59
CA ILE A 366 1.89 5.67 -1.59
C ILE A 366 0.51 6.32 -1.49
N ALA A 367 -0.54 5.55 -1.20
CA ALA A 367 -1.91 6.07 -1.10
C ALA A 367 -2.18 6.81 0.22
N ARG A 368 -1.33 6.60 1.22
CA ARG A 368 -1.38 7.27 2.53
C ARG A 368 0.00 7.82 2.90
N PRO A 369 0.56 8.75 2.11
CA PRO A 369 1.90 9.25 2.31
C PRO A 369 1.99 10.11 3.57
N ASP A 370 2.75 9.62 4.54
CA ASP A 370 2.97 10.26 5.83
C ASP A 370 4.47 10.47 6.10
N LEU A 371 4.79 11.17 7.18
CA LEU A 371 6.18 11.38 7.60
C LEU A 371 6.93 10.06 7.82
N TYR A 372 6.27 9.06 8.41
CA TYR A 372 6.84 7.73 8.68
C TYR A 372 7.17 6.96 7.40
N ASP A 373 6.46 7.24 6.30
CA ASP A 373 6.61 6.53 5.04
C ASP A 373 7.83 7.03 4.25
N THR A 374 8.26 8.27 4.52
CA THR A 374 9.45 8.86 3.90
C THR A 374 10.73 8.05 4.19
N PRO A 375 11.12 7.77 5.44
CA PRO A 375 12.31 6.97 5.73
C PRO A 375 12.15 5.51 5.30
N ILE A 376 10.93 4.93 5.32
CA ILE A 376 10.64 3.57 4.83
C ILE A 376 10.94 3.48 3.34
N MET A 377 10.40 4.39 2.54
CA MET A 377 10.60 4.38 1.08
C MET A 377 12.05 4.71 0.70
N ALA A 378 12.70 5.62 1.40
CA ALA A 378 14.11 5.92 1.21
C ALA A 378 15.00 4.70 1.44
N ALA A 379 14.78 3.98 2.56
CA ALA A 379 15.53 2.78 2.89
C ALA A 379 15.35 1.68 1.83
N ASN A 380 14.12 1.45 1.35
CA ASN A 380 13.84 0.48 0.29
C ASN A 380 14.51 0.86 -1.03
N MET A 381 14.39 2.13 -1.44
CA MET A 381 15.04 2.65 -2.65
C MET A 381 16.56 2.45 -2.60
N PHE A 382 17.20 2.87 -1.50
CA PHE A 382 18.65 2.75 -1.34
C PHE A 382 19.12 1.30 -1.24
N THR A 383 18.37 0.43 -0.56
CA THR A 383 18.70 -1.00 -0.48
C THR A 383 18.72 -1.65 -1.86
N VAL A 384 17.68 -1.42 -2.67
CA VAL A 384 17.56 -2.02 -4.01
C VAL A 384 18.58 -1.41 -4.98
N ALA A 385 18.77 -0.10 -4.95
CA ALA A 385 19.76 0.60 -5.76
C ALA A 385 21.19 0.17 -5.40
N GLY A 386 21.47 0.03 -4.10
CA GLY A 386 22.76 -0.45 -3.60
C GLY A 386 23.10 -1.85 -4.10
N LEU A 387 22.14 -2.79 -3.98
CA LEU A 387 22.31 -4.16 -4.48
C LEU A 387 22.50 -4.20 -6.01
N TRP A 388 21.71 -3.41 -6.77
CA TRP A 388 21.90 -3.29 -8.20
C TRP A 388 23.30 -2.83 -8.56
N LEU A 389 23.77 -1.75 -7.93
CA LEU A 389 25.09 -1.15 -8.19
C LEU A 389 26.22 -2.11 -7.79
N TRP A 390 26.10 -2.84 -6.68
CA TRP A 390 27.07 -3.86 -6.28
C TRP A 390 27.18 -5.00 -7.31
N ILE A 391 26.04 -5.54 -7.76
CA ILE A 391 26.02 -6.59 -8.79
C ILE A 391 26.62 -6.05 -10.10
N LYS A 392 26.24 -4.84 -10.51
CA LYS A 392 26.79 -4.21 -11.71
C LYS A 392 28.29 -3.96 -11.59
N GLY A 393 28.75 -3.42 -10.46
CA GLY A 393 30.15 -3.15 -10.19
C GLY A 393 31.00 -4.41 -10.20
N LYS A 394 30.57 -5.45 -9.45
CA LYS A 394 31.29 -6.73 -9.35
C LYS A 394 31.64 -7.35 -10.72
N TYR A 395 30.73 -7.26 -11.69
CA TYR A 395 30.88 -7.92 -12.99
C TYR A 395 31.22 -6.96 -14.15
N THR A 396 31.56 -5.69 -13.85
CA THR A 396 31.97 -4.73 -14.86
C THR A 396 33.49 -4.80 -15.08
N VAL A 397 33.91 -4.95 -16.36
CA VAL A 397 35.31 -5.04 -16.75
C VAL A 397 36.07 -3.70 -16.64
N LYS A 398 35.39 -2.60 -17.00
CA LYS A 398 36.00 -1.25 -16.97
C LYS A 398 36.25 -0.83 -15.52
N THR A 399 37.51 -0.66 -15.13
CA THR A 399 37.96 -0.38 -13.77
C THR A 399 37.27 0.84 -13.14
N VAL A 400 37.19 1.96 -13.86
CA VAL A 400 36.54 3.18 -13.38
C VAL A 400 35.07 2.92 -13.10
N THR A 401 34.31 2.37 -14.04
CA THR A 401 32.89 2.07 -13.87
C THR A 401 32.67 1.06 -12.73
N ARG A 402 33.54 0.07 -12.59
CA ARG A 402 33.50 -0.92 -11.50
C ARG A 402 33.60 -0.23 -10.15
N ARG A 403 34.63 0.56 -9.91
CA ARG A 403 34.85 1.27 -8.64
C ARG A 403 33.76 2.27 -8.34
N THR A 404 33.32 3.04 -9.34
CA THR A 404 32.18 3.95 -9.17
C THR A 404 30.91 3.21 -8.74
N CYS A 405 30.60 2.09 -9.37
CA CYS A 405 29.43 1.30 -9.01
C CYS A 405 29.56 0.67 -7.59
N LEU A 406 30.75 0.17 -7.23
CA LEU A 406 31.00 -0.37 -5.90
C LEU A 406 30.86 0.71 -4.82
N PHE A 407 31.47 1.88 -5.05
CA PHE A 407 31.40 3.02 -4.14
C PHE A 407 29.95 3.52 -3.98
N LEU A 408 29.25 3.81 -5.08
CA LEU A 408 27.86 4.30 -5.03
C LEU A 408 26.90 3.25 -4.48
N GLY A 409 27.14 1.97 -4.77
CA GLY A 409 26.35 0.88 -4.19
C GLY A 409 26.51 0.79 -2.67
N SER A 410 27.75 0.93 -2.17
CA SER A 410 28.01 0.97 -0.74
C SER A 410 27.52 2.27 -0.10
N LEU A 411 27.56 3.39 -0.81
CA LEU A 411 26.98 4.64 -0.32
C LEU A 411 25.46 4.51 -0.16
N CYS A 412 24.77 3.96 -1.17
CA CYS A 412 23.33 3.68 -1.03
C CYS A 412 23.03 2.80 0.17
N MET A 413 23.74 1.68 0.33
CA MET A 413 23.53 0.78 1.47
C MET A 413 23.86 1.43 2.81
N ALA A 414 24.90 2.26 2.89
CA ALA A 414 25.27 2.97 4.12
C ALA A 414 24.21 4.02 4.50
N LEU A 415 23.65 4.75 3.52
CA LEU A 415 22.61 5.75 3.73
C LEU A 415 21.34 5.15 4.34
N VAL A 416 21.09 3.85 4.18
CA VAL A 416 19.98 3.14 4.84
C VAL A 416 20.01 3.31 6.36
N ALA A 417 21.20 3.39 6.98
CA ALA A 417 21.36 3.60 8.43
C ALA A 417 20.74 4.91 8.91
N GLY A 418 20.80 5.96 8.07
CA GLY A 418 20.19 7.26 8.36
C GLY A 418 18.75 7.41 7.83
N CYS A 419 18.13 6.34 7.33
CA CYS A 419 16.70 6.24 7.00
C CYS A 419 16.00 5.34 8.03
N ARG A 420 16.32 4.04 8.00
CA ARG A 420 15.78 2.95 8.82
C ARG A 420 16.95 2.09 9.31
N PRO A 421 17.52 2.33 10.49
CA PRO A 421 18.74 1.64 10.95
C PRO A 421 18.66 0.11 10.91
N GLN A 422 17.50 -0.47 11.22
CA GLN A 422 17.29 -1.91 11.17
C GLN A 422 17.43 -2.50 9.77
N MET A 423 17.04 -1.78 8.72
CA MET A 423 17.18 -2.23 7.32
C MET A 423 18.65 -2.27 6.85
N LEU A 424 19.60 -1.70 7.62
CA LEU A 424 21.02 -1.86 7.36
C LEU A 424 21.46 -3.33 7.35
N LEU A 425 20.69 -4.23 7.96
CA LEU A 425 20.91 -5.68 7.89
C LEU A 425 21.00 -6.19 6.45
N PHE A 426 20.36 -5.56 5.47
CA PHE A 426 20.52 -5.92 4.06
C PHE A 426 21.95 -5.68 3.53
N SER A 427 22.78 -4.90 4.21
CA SER A 427 24.21 -4.78 3.90
C SER A 427 24.97 -6.10 4.05
N PHE A 428 24.48 -7.05 4.85
CA PHE A 428 25.06 -8.39 4.94
C PHE A 428 24.95 -9.20 3.63
N LEU A 429 24.12 -8.77 2.67
CA LEU A 429 24.13 -9.33 1.31
C LEU A 429 25.46 -9.09 0.57
N ALA A 430 26.31 -8.15 1.03
CA ALA A 430 27.68 -8.02 0.57
C ALA A 430 28.51 -9.29 0.80
N ILE A 431 28.25 -10.02 1.88
CA ILE A 431 29.00 -11.22 2.22
C ILE A 431 28.92 -12.26 1.09
N PRO A 432 27.75 -12.81 0.70
CA PRO A 432 27.67 -13.76 -0.37
C PRO A 432 28.11 -13.18 -1.72
N LEU A 433 28.02 -11.86 -1.91
CA LEU A 433 28.47 -11.20 -3.13
C LEU A 433 30.00 -11.14 -3.25
N PHE A 434 30.69 -10.74 -2.21
CA PHE A 434 32.10 -10.36 -2.30
C PHE A 434 33.08 -11.30 -1.59
N ILE A 435 32.63 -12.12 -0.63
CA ILE A 435 33.54 -12.94 0.19
C ILE A 435 34.45 -13.84 -0.64
N GLY A 436 33.97 -14.35 -1.79
CA GLY A 436 34.74 -15.19 -2.69
C GLY A 436 35.88 -14.49 -3.41
N ASP A 437 35.85 -13.16 -3.49
CA ASP A 437 36.89 -12.35 -4.11
C ASP A 437 38.08 -12.15 -3.17
N TYR A 438 37.80 -12.13 -1.85
CA TYR A 438 38.81 -11.93 -0.80
C TYR A 438 39.24 -13.24 -0.14
N PHE A 439 38.32 -14.20 -0.03
CA PHE A 439 38.58 -15.52 0.61
C PHE A 439 38.19 -16.67 -0.33
N PRO A 440 39.02 -16.99 -1.33
CA PRO A 440 38.68 -17.99 -2.35
C PRO A 440 38.40 -19.40 -1.80
N LYS A 441 38.96 -19.74 -0.63
CA LYS A 441 38.74 -21.04 0.04
C LYS A 441 37.45 -21.10 0.85
N CYS A 442 36.73 -19.99 1.02
CA CYS A 442 35.47 -19.98 1.75
C CYS A 442 34.38 -20.73 0.96
N ARG A 443 33.64 -21.63 1.62
CA ARG A 443 32.52 -22.37 1.00
C ARG A 443 31.39 -21.45 0.49
N LEU A 444 31.33 -20.22 0.98
CA LEU A 444 30.40 -19.19 0.54
C LEU A 444 30.89 -18.50 -0.76
N SER A 445 32.12 -18.80 -1.20
CA SER A 445 32.75 -18.22 -2.38
C SER A 445 32.17 -18.81 -3.66
N GLY A 446 31.09 -18.30 -4.16
CA GLY A 446 30.50 -19.00 -5.28
C GLY A 446 29.70 -18.20 -6.30
N LEU A 447 29.45 -16.92 -6.10
CA LEU A 447 28.72 -16.08 -7.06
C LEU A 447 29.56 -15.78 -8.30
N GLN A 448 29.74 -16.77 -9.20
CA GLN A 448 30.29 -16.51 -10.54
C GLN A 448 29.28 -16.99 -11.59
N PRO A 449 28.80 -16.11 -12.48
CA PRO A 449 28.07 -16.53 -13.67
C PRO A 449 28.94 -17.43 -14.57
N ASP A 450 28.32 -18.44 -15.17
CA ASP A 450 28.99 -19.32 -16.11
C ASP A 450 29.59 -18.50 -17.27
N GLY A 451 30.86 -18.70 -17.59
CA GLY A 451 31.54 -18.08 -18.73
C GLY A 451 32.33 -16.80 -18.46
N LEU A 452 32.36 -16.25 -17.23
CA LEU A 452 33.25 -15.17 -16.89
C LEU A 452 34.55 -15.72 -16.24
N SER A 453 35.62 -15.76 -17.02
CA SER A 453 36.96 -16.06 -16.51
C SER A 453 37.35 -15.06 -15.44
N LYS A 454 37.88 -15.55 -14.30
CA LYS A 454 38.56 -14.68 -13.32
C LYS A 454 39.72 -13.98 -14.06
N THR A 455 39.57 -12.70 -14.30
CA THR A 455 40.75 -11.88 -14.48
C THR A 455 41.49 -11.94 -13.15
N THR A 456 42.69 -12.51 -13.12
CA THR A 456 43.60 -12.50 -11.96
C THR A 456 43.82 -11.04 -11.59
N GLN A 457 43.04 -10.55 -10.63
CA GLN A 457 43.20 -9.21 -10.13
C GLN A 457 44.47 -9.15 -9.29
N ASN A 458 45.32 -8.15 -9.58
CA ASN A 458 46.45 -7.86 -8.75
C ASN A 458 45.98 -7.49 -7.34
N MET A 459 46.68 -7.88 -6.29
CA MET A 459 46.36 -7.59 -4.88
C MET A 459 46.01 -6.11 -4.64
N ALA A 460 46.74 -5.20 -5.28
CA ALA A 460 46.52 -3.76 -5.22
C ALA A 460 45.10 -3.35 -5.75
N GLU A 461 44.63 -3.98 -6.83
CA GLU A 461 43.29 -3.71 -7.36
C GLU A 461 42.19 -4.22 -6.43
N THR A 462 42.39 -5.39 -5.81
CA THR A 462 41.48 -5.96 -4.82
C THR A 462 41.37 -5.07 -3.58
N ILE A 463 42.48 -4.52 -3.10
CA ILE A 463 42.50 -3.57 -1.95
C ILE A 463 41.74 -2.27 -2.32
N LYS A 464 41.96 -1.73 -3.50
CA LYS A 464 41.27 -0.50 -3.97
C LYS A 464 39.74 -0.74 -4.11
N ASP A 465 39.33 -1.92 -4.57
CA ASP A 465 37.89 -2.28 -4.64
C ASP A 465 37.29 -2.46 -3.25
N ALA A 466 38.02 -3.07 -2.30
CA ALA A 466 37.64 -3.16 -0.88
C ALA A 466 37.47 -1.78 -0.25
N ALA A 467 38.43 -0.87 -0.49
CA ALA A 467 38.31 0.50 -0.03
C ALA A 467 37.07 1.20 -0.61
N GLY A 468 36.79 1.00 -1.89
CA GLY A 468 35.56 1.51 -2.53
C GLY A 468 34.26 0.99 -1.90
N ILE A 469 34.28 -0.23 -1.34
CA ILE A 469 33.14 -0.81 -0.62
C ILE A 469 33.06 -0.26 0.82
N CYS A 470 34.17 -0.14 1.54
CA CYS A 470 34.18 0.18 2.98
C CYS A 470 34.10 1.69 3.27
N LEU A 471 34.77 2.54 2.45
CA LEU A 471 34.85 3.98 2.70
C LEU A 471 33.48 4.68 2.84
N PRO A 472 32.47 4.40 1.99
CA PRO A 472 31.15 5.05 2.12
C PRO A 472 30.52 4.76 3.49
N TYR A 473 30.67 3.55 4.03
CA TYR A 473 30.16 3.22 5.37
C TYR A 473 30.84 4.02 6.46
N LEU A 474 32.15 4.22 6.37
CA LEU A 474 32.89 5.03 7.34
C LEU A 474 32.44 6.49 7.33
N PHE A 475 32.25 7.07 6.13
CA PHE A 475 31.77 8.44 6.01
C PHE A 475 30.35 8.62 6.54
N VAL A 476 29.42 7.74 6.15
CA VAL A 476 28.03 7.83 6.60
C VAL A 476 27.92 7.54 8.10
N ALA A 477 28.64 6.54 8.60
CA ALA A 477 28.70 6.25 10.03
C ALA A 477 29.23 7.45 10.83
N ALA A 478 30.35 8.05 10.39
CA ALA A 478 30.91 9.24 11.05
C ALA A 478 29.91 10.40 11.07
N GLY A 479 29.21 10.65 9.94
CA GLY A 479 28.18 11.69 9.85
C GLY A 479 27.00 11.43 10.79
N ILE A 480 26.47 10.20 10.82
CA ILE A 480 25.37 9.83 11.73
C ILE A 480 25.81 9.88 13.18
N MET A 481 27.01 9.38 13.52
CA MET A 481 27.54 9.42 14.88
C MET A 481 27.75 10.86 15.36
N TYR A 482 28.25 11.75 14.50
CA TYR A 482 28.34 13.17 14.82
C TYR A 482 26.94 13.79 15.04
N TYR A 483 25.99 13.54 14.16
CA TYR A 483 24.62 14.03 14.29
C TYR A 483 23.95 13.54 15.59
N ASN A 484 24.15 12.28 15.96
CA ASN A 484 23.62 11.71 17.20
C ASN A 484 24.28 12.36 18.41
N ALA A 485 25.61 12.47 18.43
CA ALA A 485 26.36 13.08 19.53
C ALA A 485 25.96 14.55 19.74
N ALA A 486 25.73 15.29 18.65
CA ALA A 486 25.32 16.69 18.72
C ALA A 486 23.90 16.88 19.31
N ARG A 487 23.01 15.88 19.18
CA ARG A 487 21.63 15.96 19.73
C ARG A 487 21.52 15.35 21.13
N PHE A 488 22.13 14.18 21.35
CA PHE A 488 21.89 13.34 22.52
C PHE A 488 23.17 13.06 23.33
N GLY A 489 24.27 13.74 23.03
CA GLY A 489 25.54 13.56 23.74
C GLY A 489 26.23 12.21 23.52
N SER A 490 25.63 11.27 22.76
CA SER A 490 26.18 9.96 22.48
C SER A 490 26.12 9.65 20.97
N PRO A 491 27.23 9.17 20.36
CA PRO A 491 27.27 8.85 18.93
C PRO A 491 26.37 7.65 18.55
N PHE A 492 25.99 6.81 19.51
CA PHE A 492 25.18 5.60 19.31
C PHE A 492 23.71 5.77 19.68
N ASP A 493 23.31 6.93 20.16
CA ASP A 493 21.94 7.21 20.56
C ASP A 493 21.17 7.87 19.41
N PHE A 494 20.19 7.16 18.87
CA PHE A 494 19.34 7.63 17.78
C PHE A 494 18.12 8.45 18.28
N GLY A 495 17.94 8.61 19.58
CA GLY A 495 16.87 9.39 20.18
C GLY A 495 15.51 8.71 20.23
N ALA A 496 15.36 7.50 19.69
CA ALA A 496 14.08 6.79 19.70
C ALA A 496 13.59 6.45 21.12
N THR A 497 14.50 6.30 22.07
CA THR A 497 14.22 6.06 23.48
C THR A 497 13.53 7.25 24.15
N TYR A 498 13.78 8.46 23.66
CA TYR A 498 13.24 9.71 24.22
C TYR A 498 11.95 10.17 23.51
N SER A 499 11.41 9.37 22.59
CA SER A 499 10.24 9.78 21.84
C SER A 499 8.97 9.76 22.68
N LEU A 500 8.21 10.87 22.63
CA LEU A 500 6.91 11.03 23.27
C LEU A 500 5.81 10.44 22.37
N THR A 501 5.68 9.11 22.41
CA THR A 501 4.72 8.36 21.60
C THR A 501 3.68 7.67 22.48
N SER A 502 3.04 6.62 22.01
CA SER A 502 1.92 5.94 22.68
C SER A 502 2.28 5.24 24.00
N ASN A 503 3.56 5.08 24.34
CA ASN A 503 4.05 4.43 25.56
C ASN A 503 5.47 4.90 25.92
N ASP A 504 5.86 4.71 27.18
CA ASP A 504 7.20 5.04 27.66
C ASP A 504 8.26 4.15 27.00
N MET A 505 9.00 4.75 26.05
CA MET A 505 10.03 4.06 25.27
C MET A 505 11.30 3.76 26.10
N THR A 506 11.48 4.45 27.24
CA THR A 506 12.64 4.20 28.14
C THR A 506 12.51 2.88 28.91
N LYS A 507 11.29 2.36 29.06
CA LYS A 507 10.96 1.13 29.79
C LYS A 507 10.72 -0.07 28.86
N ARG A 508 11.01 0.08 27.58
CA ARG A 508 10.73 -0.96 26.58
C ARG A 508 11.65 -2.17 26.80
N SER A 509 11.05 -3.37 26.74
CA SER A 509 11.77 -4.64 26.85
C SER A 509 11.31 -5.61 25.78
N PHE A 510 12.17 -6.56 25.42
CA PHE A 510 11.83 -7.64 24.49
C PHE A 510 10.79 -8.57 25.14
N ASN A 511 9.70 -8.83 24.41
CA ASN A 511 8.67 -9.79 24.78
C ASN A 511 8.52 -10.84 23.67
N LEU A 512 8.88 -12.09 23.99
CA LEU A 512 8.83 -13.20 23.04
C LEU A 512 7.43 -13.45 22.49
N PHE A 513 6.39 -13.34 23.32
CA PHE A 513 5.02 -13.58 22.88
C PHE A 513 4.54 -12.50 21.91
N GLN A 514 4.91 -11.24 22.14
CA GLN A 514 4.65 -10.16 21.17
C GLN A 514 5.39 -10.40 19.85
N ALA A 515 6.65 -10.85 19.90
CA ALA A 515 7.42 -11.17 18.71
C ALA A 515 6.77 -12.31 17.91
N VAL A 516 6.30 -13.38 18.56
CA VAL A 516 5.60 -14.50 17.89
C VAL A 516 4.27 -14.03 17.30
N LEU A 517 3.49 -13.23 18.03
CA LEU A 517 2.24 -12.65 17.54
C LEU A 517 2.50 -11.77 16.32
N GLY A 518 3.55 -10.96 16.37
CA GLY A 518 3.97 -10.12 15.26
C GLY A 518 4.38 -10.92 14.02
N LEU A 519 5.15 -11.97 14.17
CA LEU A 519 5.49 -12.88 13.07
C LEU A 519 4.25 -13.51 12.45
N TRP A 520 3.25 -13.90 13.28
CA TRP A 520 1.98 -14.38 12.79
C TRP A 520 1.26 -13.32 11.95
N HIS A 521 1.08 -12.11 12.47
CA HIS A 521 0.39 -11.03 11.77
C HIS A 521 1.13 -10.55 10.52
N TYR A 522 2.46 -10.35 10.60
CA TYR A 522 3.24 -9.86 9.47
C TYR A 522 3.38 -10.89 8.34
N PHE A 523 3.43 -12.18 8.65
CA PHE A 523 3.75 -13.18 7.61
C PHE A 523 2.59 -14.12 7.27
N LEU A 524 1.83 -14.62 8.24
CA LEU A 524 0.97 -15.77 8.07
C LEU A 524 -0.52 -15.48 8.21
N ARG A 525 -0.94 -14.41 8.88
CA ARG A 525 -2.34 -14.10 9.14
C ARG A 525 -3.13 -14.04 7.82
N PRO A 526 -4.20 -14.87 7.64
CA PRO A 526 -5.07 -14.74 6.48
C PRO A 526 -5.80 -13.40 6.46
N PRO A 527 -6.11 -12.84 5.27
CA PRO A 527 -6.99 -11.69 5.16
C PRO A 527 -8.41 -12.07 5.59
N VAL A 528 -9.17 -11.12 6.09
CA VAL A 528 -10.60 -11.28 6.36
C VAL A 528 -11.37 -10.70 5.19
N ILE A 529 -12.14 -11.55 4.51
CA ILE A 529 -12.96 -11.18 3.35
C ILE A 529 -14.40 -11.02 3.82
N GLU A 530 -15.02 -9.89 3.47
CA GLU A 530 -16.41 -9.55 3.74
C GLU A 530 -17.24 -9.53 2.45
N SER A 531 -18.58 -9.58 2.60
CA SER A 531 -19.51 -9.42 1.48
C SER A 531 -19.63 -7.98 0.99
N ASP A 532 -19.35 -7.03 1.88
CA ASP A 532 -19.50 -5.61 1.59
C ASP A 532 -18.22 -5.00 1.05
N PHE A 533 -18.38 -3.99 0.19
CA PHE A 533 -17.26 -3.23 -0.37
C PHE A 533 -16.47 -2.53 0.76
N PRO A 534 -15.14 -2.58 0.75
CA PRO A 534 -14.21 -3.02 -0.31
C PRO A 534 -13.82 -4.50 -0.28
N PHE A 535 -14.62 -5.37 0.29
CA PHE A 535 -14.47 -6.82 0.38
C PHE A 535 -13.29 -7.29 1.24
N LEU A 536 -12.57 -6.39 1.86
CA LEU A 536 -11.42 -6.66 2.72
C LEU A 536 -11.57 -5.87 4.02
N GLN A 537 -11.66 -6.60 5.13
CA GLN A 537 -11.79 -6.01 6.46
C GLN A 537 -10.42 -5.76 7.10
N GLY A 538 -10.27 -4.61 7.76
CA GLY A 538 -9.14 -4.35 8.65
C GLY A 538 -9.21 -5.23 9.90
N ILE A 539 -8.13 -5.92 10.20
CA ILE A 539 -8.03 -6.84 11.33
C ILE A 539 -7.50 -6.07 12.54
N GLN A 540 -8.34 -5.92 13.56
CA GLN A 540 -7.91 -5.42 14.85
C GLN A 540 -7.09 -6.49 15.58
N ILE A 541 -5.94 -6.10 16.12
CA ILE A 541 -5.03 -7.01 16.80
C ILE A 541 -5.36 -7.00 18.30
N ALA A 542 -5.78 -8.15 18.81
CA ALA A 542 -5.97 -8.36 20.23
C ALA A 542 -4.74 -9.01 20.84
N SER A 543 -4.29 -8.51 21.98
CA SER A 543 -3.24 -9.11 22.80
C SER A 543 -3.81 -9.76 24.04
N GLY A 544 -3.18 -10.86 24.50
CA GLY A 544 -3.53 -11.47 25.78
C GLY A 544 -2.95 -10.67 26.96
N SER A 545 -3.54 -10.84 28.14
CA SER A 545 -3.10 -10.17 29.38
C SER A 545 -1.62 -10.42 29.74
N TYR A 546 -1.07 -11.56 29.32
CA TYR A 546 0.34 -11.94 29.53
C TYR A 546 1.33 -11.30 28.56
N MET A 547 0.82 -10.58 27.55
CA MET A 547 1.68 -9.89 26.56
C MET A 547 1.96 -8.44 26.94
N GLY A 548 1.24 -7.90 27.93
CA GLY A 548 1.31 -6.47 28.27
C GLY A 548 0.72 -5.58 27.17
N LYS A 549 1.01 -4.29 27.22
CA LYS A 549 0.56 -3.31 26.21
C LYS A 549 1.26 -3.56 24.87
N LEU A 550 0.47 -3.79 23.83
CA LEU A 550 0.91 -3.92 22.46
C LEU A 550 0.48 -2.69 21.66
N ASN A 551 1.43 -2.00 21.04
CA ASN A 551 1.11 -0.99 20.05
C ASN A 551 0.77 -1.67 18.71
N ALA A 552 -0.41 -1.43 18.19
CA ALA A 552 -0.86 -2.08 16.96
C ALA A 552 -1.81 -1.19 16.18
N GLU A 553 -1.62 -1.14 14.87
CA GLU A 553 -2.60 -0.62 13.90
C GLU A 553 -3.43 -1.78 13.33
N TYR A 554 -4.51 -1.46 12.62
CA TYR A 554 -5.22 -2.45 11.83
C TYR A 554 -4.30 -3.04 10.75
N THR A 555 -4.38 -4.34 10.55
CA THR A 555 -3.67 -5.05 9.47
C THR A 555 -4.67 -5.70 8.52
N TYR A 556 -4.24 -5.98 7.30
CA TYR A 556 -5.10 -6.59 6.27
C TYR A 556 -4.65 -8.01 5.89
N GLY A 557 -3.79 -8.59 6.69
CA GLY A 557 -3.26 -9.94 6.52
C GLY A 557 -1.75 -9.96 6.29
N GLY A 558 -1.17 -11.13 6.43
CA GLY A 558 0.27 -11.37 6.40
C GLY A 558 0.83 -11.48 4.98
N ILE A 559 2.12 -11.21 4.85
CA ILE A 559 2.85 -11.17 3.57
C ILE A 559 2.67 -12.47 2.76
N PHE A 560 2.79 -13.65 3.39
CA PHE A 560 2.62 -14.93 2.69
C PHE A 560 1.17 -15.24 2.35
N ALA A 561 0.23 -14.91 3.24
CA ALA A 561 -1.17 -15.19 3.02
C ALA A 561 -1.78 -14.34 1.90
N CYS A 562 -1.33 -13.09 1.80
CA CYS A 562 -1.88 -12.11 0.87
C CYS A 562 -1.15 -12.05 -0.47
N ASN A 563 0.02 -12.70 -0.60
CA ASN A 563 0.83 -12.64 -1.82
C ASN A 563 1.05 -14.05 -2.39
N ALA A 564 0.15 -14.51 -3.22
CA ALA A 564 0.20 -15.84 -3.83
C ALA A 564 1.51 -16.11 -4.60
N PHE A 565 2.18 -15.08 -5.10
CA PHE A 565 3.51 -15.22 -5.72
C PHE A 565 4.54 -15.85 -4.77
N LEU A 566 4.50 -15.51 -3.49
CA LEU A 566 5.44 -16.02 -2.50
C LEU A 566 5.29 -17.50 -2.24
N TRP A 567 4.17 -18.12 -2.60
CA TRP A 567 3.95 -19.56 -2.47
C TRP A 567 4.92 -20.37 -3.35
N ILE A 568 5.56 -19.74 -4.35
CA ILE A 568 6.65 -20.39 -5.09
C ILE A 568 7.78 -20.83 -4.16
N LEU A 569 7.97 -20.17 -3.01
CA LEU A 569 8.96 -20.54 -2.01
C LEU A 569 8.71 -21.93 -1.41
N LEU A 570 7.48 -22.46 -1.46
CA LEU A 570 7.17 -23.85 -1.10
C LEU A 570 7.91 -24.85 -2.00
N SER A 571 8.25 -24.45 -3.22
CA SER A 571 9.07 -25.24 -4.15
C SER A 571 10.57 -25.15 -3.89
N ALA A 572 11.02 -24.36 -2.92
CA ALA A 572 12.44 -24.07 -2.67
C ALA A 572 13.26 -25.36 -2.38
N GLY A 573 12.64 -26.36 -1.73
CA GLY A 573 13.28 -27.67 -1.49
C GLY A 573 13.70 -28.36 -2.80
N ARG A 574 12.79 -28.39 -3.79
CA ARG A 574 13.05 -28.95 -5.13
C ARG A 574 13.98 -28.05 -5.95
N GLY A 575 13.80 -26.73 -5.88
CA GLY A 575 14.63 -25.74 -6.56
C GLY A 575 16.03 -25.57 -5.99
N ARG A 576 16.32 -26.13 -4.80
CA ARG A 576 17.60 -25.94 -4.09
C ARG A 576 18.83 -26.33 -4.89
N LYS A 577 18.77 -27.44 -5.63
CA LYS A 577 19.89 -27.88 -6.48
C LYS A 577 20.15 -26.87 -7.60
N LEU A 578 19.11 -26.47 -8.30
CA LEU A 578 19.17 -25.55 -9.43
C LEU A 578 19.68 -24.16 -9.04
N ILE A 579 19.17 -23.59 -7.96
CA ILE A 579 19.62 -22.27 -7.48
C ILE A 579 21.04 -22.32 -6.91
N LYS A 580 21.49 -23.51 -6.40
CA LYS A 580 22.89 -23.73 -6.01
C LYS A 580 23.81 -23.79 -7.21
N GLU A 581 23.40 -24.42 -8.32
CA GLU A 581 24.16 -24.44 -9.56
C GLU A 581 24.38 -23.03 -10.11
N LYS A 582 23.36 -22.15 -10.02
CA LYS A 582 23.47 -20.72 -10.33
C LYS A 582 24.23 -19.91 -9.27
N LYS A 583 24.65 -20.56 -8.16
CA LYS A 583 25.39 -19.96 -7.04
C LYS A 583 24.66 -18.81 -6.33
N LEU A 584 23.34 -18.68 -6.50
CA LEU A 584 22.48 -17.63 -5.92
C LEU A 584 21.79 -18.08 -4.62
N TYR A 585 21.99 -19.34 -4.18
CA TYR A 585 21.30 -19.91 -3.02
C TYR A 585 21.52 -19.10 -1.73
N VAL A 586 22.78 -18.73 -1.44
CA VAL A 586 23.11 -18.01 -0.21
C VAL A 586 22.55 -16.60 -0.23
N LEU A 587 22.59 -15.92 -1.39
CA LEU A 587 22.02 -14.58 -1.56
C LEU A 587 20.50 -14.58 -1.36
N SER A 588 19.80 -15.55 -1.98
CA SER A 588 18.36 -15.73 -1.85
C SER A 588 17.95 -16.05 -0.42
N PHE A 589 18.64 -17.01 0.21
CA PHE A 589 18.35 -17.45 1.57
C PHE A 589 18.62 -16.32 2.60
N ALA A 590 19.74 -15.61 2.45
CA ALA A 590 20.10 -14.50 3.34
C ALA A 590 19.07 -13.36 3.25
N SER A 591 18.60 -13.00 2.05
CA SER A 591 17.60 -11.95 1.91
C SER A 591 16.26 -12.30 2.59
N ALA A 592 15.82 -13.56 2.49
CA ALA A 592 14.62 -14.02 3.17
C ALA A 592 14.78 -14.05 4.69
N ILE A 593 15.93 -14.52 5.21
CA ILE A 593 16.22 -14.53 6.67
C ILE A 593 16.27 -13.12 7.23
N ILE A 594 16.94 -12.19 6.54
CA ILE A 594 16.98 -10.78 6.96
C ILE A 594 15.57 -10.21 7.10
N SER A 595 14.68 -10.49 6.14
CA SER A 595 13.28 -10.04 6.21
C SER A 595 12.54 -10.59 7.44
N ILE A 596 12.76 -11.84 7.82
CA ILE A 596 12.16 -12.44 9.02
C ILE A 596 12.71 -11.77 10.29
N ILE A 597 14.03 -11.52 10.33
CA ILE A 597 14.67 -10.82 11.44
C ILE A 597 14.12 -9.40 11.59
N LEU A 598 13.92 -8.69 10.48
CA LEU A 598 13.30 -7.36 10.47
C LEU A 598 11.89 -7.39 11.06
N GLY A 599 11.08 -8.41 10.75
CA GLY A 599 9.78 -8.57 11.37
C GLY A 599 9.82 -8.67 12.90
N ILE A 600 10.82 -9.36 13.46
CA ILE A 600 11.02 -9.44 14.90
C ILE A 600 11.48 -8.08 15.47
N VAL A 601 12.42 -7.41 14.80
CA VAL A 601 12.94 -6.11 15.22
C VAL A 601 11.84 -5.06 15.22
N ASP A 602 11.03 -4.99 14.18
CA ASP A 602 9.95 -4.00 14.05
C ASP A 602 8.86 -4.19 15.10
N VAL A 603 8.45 -5.44 15.38
CA VAL A 603 7.48 -5.73 16.45
C VAL A 603 8.00 -5.30 17.80
N THR A 604 9.26 -5.64 18.13
CA THR A 604 9.86 -5.27 19.41
C THR A 604 10.19 -3.79 19.49
N GLY A 605 10.53 -3.17 18.37
CA GLY A 605 10.87 -1.77 18.25
C GLY A 605 9.68 -0.80 18.24
N ALA A 606 8.55 -1.13 17.61
CA ALA A 606 7.42 -0.23 17.44
C ALA A 606 6.03 -0.87 17.60
N GLY A 607 5.94 -2.20 17.55
CA GLY A 607 4.67 -2.93 17.58
C GLY A 607 4.28 -3.49 16.22
N ILE A 608 2.99 -3.70 15.98
CA ILE A 608 2.49 -4.29 14.73
C ILE A 608 1.77 -3.22 13.92
N LEU A 609 2.45 -2.72 12.89
CA LEU A 609 2.00 -1.60 12.07
C LEU A 609 1.96 -2.03 10.59
N GLN A 610 0.85 -1.73 9.89
CA GLN A 610 0.66 -2.16 8.50
C GLN A 610 1.79 -1.68 7.57
N ARG A 611 2.24 -0.43 7.73
CA ARG A 611 3.32 0.18 6.93
C ARG A 611 4.67 -0.53 7.08
N TYR A 612 4.95 -1.18 8.22
CA TYR A 612 6.24 -1.85 8.45
C TYR A 612 6.41 -3.16 7.69
N THR A 613 5.31 -3.74 7.17
CA THR A 613 5.42 -4.89 6.25
C THR A 613 6.29 -4.58 5.03
N VAL A 614 6.42 -3.31 4.64
CA VAL A 614 7.23 -2.86 3.51
C VAL A 614 8.73 -3.11 3.76
N ASP A 615 9.21 -2.95 5.00
CA ASP A 615 10.63 -3.16 5.36
C ASP A 615 11.08 -4.59 5.11
N MET A 616 10.18 -5.56 5.30
CA MET A 616 10.49 -6.98 5.19
C MET A 616 10.04 -7.62 3.88
N THR A 617 9.10 -6.99 3.16
CA THR A 617 8.52 -7.58 1.93
C THR A 617 9.56 -7.76 0.85
N TRP A 618 10.40 -6.76 0.59
CA TRP A 618 11.36 -6.79 -0.51
C TRP A 618 12.29 -8.01 -0.49
N GLY A 619 12.89 -8.33 0.65
CA GLY A 619 13.87 -9.43 0.72
C GLY A 619 13.26 -10.81 0.45
N ILE A 620 12.02 -11.04 0.90
CA ILE A 620 11.27 -12.28 0.61
C ILE A 620 10.87 -12.33 -0.86
N TRP A 621 10.40 -11.21 -1.41
CA TRP A 621 10.07 -11.11 -2.84
C TRP A 621 11.28 -11.34 -3.72
N PHE A 622 12.42 -10.79 -3.36
CA PHE A 622 13.67 -11.01 -4.07
C PHE A 622 14.05 -12.50 -4.08
N ALA A 623 13.94 -13.19 -2.95
CA ALA A 623 14.17 -14.63 -2.88
C ALA A 623 13.21 -15.43 -3.77
N ALA A 624 11.92 -15.10 -3.76
CA ALA A 624 10.90 -15.71 -4.59
C ALA A 624 11.16 -15.47 -6.08
N ALA A 625 11.55 -14.26 -6.45
CA ALA A 625 11.86 -13.90 -7.83
C ALA A 625 13.10 -14.66 -8.36
N LEU A 626 14.16 -14.82 -7.54
CA LEU A 626 15.32 -15.63 -7.91
C LEU A 626 14.95 -17.10 -8.13
N LEU A 627 14.06 -17.63 -7.31
CA LEU A 627 13.58 -19.00 -7.45
C LEU A 627 12.72 -19.17 -8.72
N LEU A 628 11.83 -18.22 -9.01
CA LEU A 628 11.04 -18.20 -10.25
C LEU A 628 11.94 -18.15 -11.50
N LEU A 629 12.90 -17.26 -11.51
CA LEU A 629 13.86 -17.13 -12.60
C LEU A 629 14.67 -18.42 -12.79
N THR A 630 15.04 -19.08 -11.69
CA THR A 630 15.72 -20.38 -11.73
C THR A 630 14.83 -21.45 -12.37
N TRP A 631 13.58 -21.57 -11.96
CA TRP A 631 12.64 -22.50 -12.57
C TRP A 631 12.45 -22.23 -14.06
N THR A 632 12.30 -20.98 -14.45
CA THR A 632 12.11 -20.59 -15.86
C THR A 632 13.32 -20.97 -16.73
N GLU A 633 14.53 -20.81 -16.21
CA GLU A 633 15.77 -21.12 -16.95
C GLU A 633 15.91 -22.64 -17.26
N TYR A 634 15.44 -23.48 -16.34
CA TYR A 634 15.53 -24.95 -16.47
C TYR A 634 14.29 -25.59 -17.11
N THR A 635 13.19 -24.84 -17.26
CA THR A 635 11.98 -25.36 -17.89
C THR A 635 12.04 -25.21 -19.40
N VAL A 636 12.09 -26.30 -20.12
CA VAL A 636 12.17 -26.34 -21.59
C VAL A 636 10.81 -26.58 -22.25
N GLU A 637 9.85 -27.15 -21.51
CA GLU A 637 8.53 -27.48 -22.05
C GLU A 637 7.59 -26.27 -22.16
N HIS A 638 7.02 -26.10 -23.37
CA HIS A 638 6.06 -25.02 -23.67
C HIS A 638 4.79 -25.06 -22.77
N SER A 639 4.32 -26.27 -22.44
CA SER A 639 3.16 -26.49 -21.57
C SER A 639 3.36 -25.90 -20.17
N THR A 640 4.52 -26.19 -19.56
CA THR A 640 4.87 -25.73 -18.21
C THR A 640 5.06 -24.22 -18.16
N LEU A 641 5.72 -23.64 -19.18
CA LEU A 641 5.86 -22.19 -19.29
C LEU A 641 4.49 -21.49 -19.42
N ARG A 642 3.57 -22.08 -20.19
CA ARG A 642 2.20 -21.55 -20.32
C ARG A 642 1.46 -21.57 -18.97
N ILE A 643 1.53 -22.66 -18.23
CA ILE A 643 0.92 -22.78 -16.91
C ILE A 643 1.51 -21.73 -15.97
N LEU A 644 2.85 -21.60 -15.96
CA LEU A 644 3.54 -20.59 -15.14
C LEU A 644 3.06 -19.17 -15.45
N MET A 645 2.89 -18.82 -16.72
CA MET A 645 2.43 -17.48 -17.11
C MET A 645 0.97 -17.23 -16.76
N LEU A 646 0.10 -18.21 -16.91
CA LEU A 646 -1.29 -18.10 -16.47
C LEU A 646 -1.37 -17.94 -14.95
N PHE A 647 -0.53 -18.70 -14.20
CA PHE A 647 -0.38 -18.53 -12.77
C PHE A 647 0.08 -17.10 -12.40
N MET A 648 1.13 -16.59 -13.04
CA MET A 648 1.62 -15.24 -12.80
C MET A 648 0.57 -14.17 -13.09
N MET A 649 -0.27 -14.36 -14.11
CA MET A 649 -1.38 -13.45 -14.39
C MET A 649 -2.46 -13.51 -13.31
N ALA A 650 -2.83 -14.72 -12.87
CA ALA A 650 -3.78 -14.87 -11.76
C ALA A 650 -3.25 -14.20 -10.49
N VAL A 651 -1.95 -14.36 -10.20
CA VAL A 651 -1.28 -13.66 -9.09
C VAL A 651 -1.35 -12.14 -9.25
N CYS A 652 -1.12 -11.61 -10.45
CA CYS A 652 -1.25 -10.17 -10.70
C CYS A 652 -2.67 -9.66 -10.40
N LEU A 653 -3.69 -10.41 -10.82
CA LEU A 653 -5.10 -10.06 -10.57
C LEU A 653 -5.42 -10.07 -9.07
N LEU A 654 -5.04 -11.15 -8.37
CA LEU A 654 -5.25 -11.28 -6.93
C LEU A 654 -4.51 -10.18 -6.15
N GLN A 655 -3.26 -9.87 -6.55
CA GLN A 655 -2.47 -8.84 -5.91
C GLN A 655 -3.05 -7.44 -6.13
N THR A 656 -3.58 -7.18 -7.32
CA THR A 656 -4.26 -5.91 -7.63
C THR A 656 -5.53 -5.77 -6.81
N ALA A 657 -6.36 -6.81 -6.75
CA ALA A 657 -7.59 -6.81 -5.95
C ALA A 657 -7.30 -6.62 -4.46
N TYR A 658 -6.30 -7.35 -3.93
CA TYR A 658 -5.85 -7.18 -2.55
C TYR A 658 -5.32 -5.77 -2.27
N GLY A 659 -4.46 -5.23 -3.14
CA GLY A 659 -3.90 -3.88 -2.99
C GLY A 659 -4.98 -2.79 -3.00
N LEU A 660 -5.98 -2.91 -3.87
CA LEU A 660 -7.14 -2.01 -3.89
C LEU A 660 -7.97 -2.16 -2.60
N GLY A 661 -8.20 -3.39 -2.13
CA GLY A 661 -8.88 -3.64 -0.86
C GLY A 661 -8.16 -3.01 0.33
N VAL A 662 -6.83 -3.05 0.38
CA VAL A 662 -6.02 -2.41 1.45
C VAL A 662 -6.12 -0.89 1.39
N ILE A 663 -6.04 -0.29 0.19
CA ILE A 663 -6.13 1.18 0.00
C ILE A 663 -7.51 1.69 0.40
N LEU A 664 -8.56 0.96 0.06
CA LEU A 664 -9.95 1.33 0.31
C LEU A 664 -10.48 0.86 1.68
N GLY A 665 -9.71 0.04 2.39
CA GLY A 665 -10.09 -0.56 3.66
C GLY A 665 -10.35 0.46 4.77
N ASN A 666 -11.25 0.12 5.67
CA ASN A 666 -11.74 0.99 6.74
C ASN A 666 -10.98 0.82 8.08
N GLY A 667 -9.78 0.25 8.05
CA GLY A 667 -9.04 -0.11 9.27
C GLY A 667 -8.56 1.08 10.11
N ASP A 668 -8.38 2.26 9.52
CA ASP A 668 -8.04 3.48 10.25
C ASP A 668 -9.13 4.53 10.01
N LEU A 669 -9.88 4.82 11.05
CA LEU A 669 -11.04 5.71 10.97
C LEU A 669 -10.68 7.16 10.63
N SER A 670 -9.45 7.58 10.91
CA SER A 670 -9.05 8.98 10.75
C SER A 670 -8.61 9.35 9.33
N VAL A 671 -8.10 8.40 8.53
CA VAL A 671 -7.44 8.68 7.23
C VAL A 671 -7.71 7.59 6.19
N ASN A 672 -8.93 7.13 6.10
CA ASN A 672 -9.30 6.22 5.02
C ASN A 672 -9.95 6.97 3.85
N VAL A 673 -9.96 6.36 2.67
CA VAL A 673 -10.55 6.95 1.45
C VAL A 673 -12.06 7.19 1.62
N ARG A 674 -12.74 6.38 2.42
CA ARG A 674 -14.17 6.54 2.70
C ARG A 674 -14.48 7.88 3.37
N THR A 675 -13.63 8.32 4.30
CA THR A 675 -13.81 9.58 5.03
C THR A 675 -13.19 10.77 4.30
N SER A 676 -12.01 10.58 3.70
CA SER A 676 -11.25 11.67 3.06
C SER A 676 -11.70 11.98 1.63
N ASN A 677 -12.22 10.98 0.90
CA ASN A 677 -12.70 11.10 -0.48
C ASN A 677 -13.94 10.24 -0.73
N PRO A 678 -15.06 10.53 -0.04
CA PRO A 678 -16.27 9.72 -0.11
C PRO A 678 -16.84 9.62 -1.53
N GLN A 679 -16.74 10.67 -2.35
CA GLN A 679 -17.17 10.65 -3.75
C GLN A 679 -16.47 9.53 -4.54
N LEU A 680 -15.15 9.43 -4.42
CA LEU A 680 -14.40 8.38 -5.10
C LEU A 680 -14.74 7.00 -4.53
N TYR A 681 -14.81 6.87 -3.19
CA TYR A 681 -15.10 5.60 -2.53
C TYR A 681 -16.43 5.02 -2.97
N TYR A 682 -17.52 5.79 -2.87
CA TYR A 682 -18.85 5.34 -3.25
C TYR A 682 -19.03 5.20 -4.77
N TYR A 683 -18.32 5.99 -5.58
CA TYR A 683 -18.27 5.75 -7.02
C TYR A 683 -17.63 4.40 -7.36
N LEU A 684 -16.53 4.04 -6.71
CA LEU A 684 -15.89 2.74 -6.90
C LEU A 684 -16.78 1.59 -6.39
N GLN A 685 -17.49 1.79 -5.29
CA GLN A 685 -18.49 0.83 -4.80
C GLN A 685 -19.55 0.55 -5.86
N GLU A 686 -20.11 1.60 -6.48
CA GLU A 686 -21.10 1.47 -7.54
C GLU A 686 -20.58 0.74 -8.80
N LEU A 687 -19.30 0.82 -9.07
CA LEU A 687 -18.70 0.10 -10.21
C LEU A 687 -18.64 -1.41 -10.00
N VAL A 688 -18.64 -1.89 -8.76
CA VAL A 688 -18.47 -3.32 -8.41
C VAL A 688 -19.73 -3.95 -7.80
N THR A 689 -20.74 -3.17 -7.45
CA THR A 689 -22.07 -3.67 -7.02
C THR A 689 -22.95 -3.87 -8.27
N PHE A 690 -23.32 -5.13 -8.55
CA PHE A 690 -24.04 -5.52 -9.78
C PHE A 690 -25.52 -5.75 -9.57
#